data_476a91a3341d5aad62877a33ff93894c
#
_entry.id   476a91a3341d5aad62877a33ff93894c
#
_cell.length_a   1.000
_cell.length_b   1.000
_cell.length_c   1.000
_cell.angle_alpha   90.00
_cell.angle_beta   90.00
_cell.angle_gamma   90.00
#
_symmetry.space_group_name_H-M   'P 1'
#
loop_
_entity.id
_entity.type
_entity.pdbx_description
1 polymer ?
#
loop_
_entity_poly.entity_id
_entity_poly.type
_entity_poly.pdbx_seq_one_letter_code
_entity_poly.pdbx_strand_id
1 'polypeptide(L)'
;MMKQVKCKTPVRMLALMLGLFLSINAFAQSTIKGMVKDSSGEPIISASVLVTGTHEGVQTDIDGNFELNVAPGTQLTISYIGYIKQQVAAKNGMVIVMQPEDAQQMQEVVVIGYGAVKKSDLTGSVLAMKPDTKNKGLVVNAQDMMQGKMAGVNVTGEGGTPGGGAKIRIRGGSSLSASNDPLIVIDGVAMDNTGIKGMSNPLSLVNPQDIESFNVLKDASATAIYGSRGSNGVIIITTKKGRVNQPLSVSYSGSVTASIKRKTIDVMNGDEYRKFITDMFGAGSKQVAALGTANTNWQNEIYRTAWAQDHNITVTGSVGDKDNYMPFRISAGYTNNQGILKTSNFERYTAAVNLSPSLLNNHLTMNLNVKGMFAKNRFADGAAIGAAVAFDPSQSIYDYTSADAANFGNYFEWRGVGLAASDDPTWPTTFNTLATKNPVAILNLKNDHSRSRDVIANAEFDYKVHGFEDLSLHVTAGADIAQGQQDTDIAPSSPLKPYYGYNGWSKQLKRNLTFNTYAQYYHDFKDAAKNHFDIMAGYEWQHFWRKDKSRAIQYYPSTNSKAGQIYYDSGKDYNKDGVLEDYVYPTENYLVSFFGRSNWSLMDRYYLTATFRADGSSRFKKHWAYFPSFAFAWKMKDENKFRDIKWLSDLKLRLGWGMTGQQEGIGDYNYFDIYQTGNSTNGYYPVTGEGIIVRPQAVNKDLTWETTTTYNVGLDWGILNQRLSGSVDWYYRKTTDLLNTVIVPAGSNFRNQVPSNIGSLENTGIEVALRWRAIETKNWYWTIDYNFTYNKNEITDLTGGKDPNFFVATGGISAGTGVNAQAHAVGHPASSFYVYQQIYDKNGKAIEGAVVDRNGDGKITEADKYFYKTLIPQYFFL
;
A
#
# COMPACT_ATOMS: atom_id res chain seq x y z
N MET A 1 45.54 -23.49 -27.50
CA MET A 1 45.50 -22.90 -28.84
C MET A 1 44.03 -22.62 -29.23
N MET A 2 43.49 -21.47 -28.91
CA MET A 2 42.20 -21.00 -29.43
C MET A 2 42.30 -19.51 -29.66
N LYS A 3 42.11 -19.14 -30.89
CA LYS A 3 42.25 -17.79 -31.42
C LYS A 3 41.15 -16.88 -30.93
N GLN A 4 41.52 -15.69 -30.44
CA GLN A 4 40.64 -14.55 -30.23
C GLN A 4 40.15 -14.02 -31.61
N VAL A 5 38.84 -13.93 -31.79
CA VAL A 5 38.20 -13.19 -32.86
C VAL A 5 37.76 -11.84 -32.32
N LYS A 6 38.43 -10.78 -32.71
CA LYS A 6 38.04 -9.38 -32.43
C LYS A 6 36.89 -9.01 -33.36
N CYS A 7 35.72 -8.82 -32.84
CA CYS A 7 34.57 -8.23 -33.53
C CYS A 7 34.69 -6.68 -33.53
N LYS A 8 35.09 -6.11 -34.68
CA LYS A 8 35.12 -4.65 -34.89
C LYS A 8 34.06 -4.28 -35.96
N THR A 9 32.76 -4.30 -35.56
CA THR A 9 31.76 -3.89 -36.57
C THR A 9 30.40 -3.41 -36.05
N PRO A 10 30.25 -2.68 -34.93
CA PRO A 10 28.99 -1.94 -34.74
C PRO A 10 29.08 -0.42 -34.88
N VAL A 11 30.28 0.18 -34.77
CA VAL A 11 30.39 1.66 -34.75
C VAL A 11 30.27 2.29 -36.13
N ARG A 12 30.67 1.58 -37.21
CA ARG A 12 30.57 2.08 -38.59
C ARG A 12 29.16 2.00 -39.19
N MET A 13 28.32 1.11 -38.71
CA MET A 13 26.90 1.07 -39.12
C MET A 13 26.05 2.15 -38.47
N LEU A 14 26.37 2.47 -37.23
CA LEU A 14 25.68 3.57 -36.49
C LEU A 14 26.01 4.95 -37.09
N ALA A 15 27.26 5.17 -37.52
CA ALA A 15 27.67 6.40 -38.19
C ALA A 15 27.07 6.56 -39.59
N LEU A 16 26.82 5.46 -40.32
CA LEU A 16 26.16 5.50 -41.64
C LEU A 16 24.64 5.70 -41.52
N MET A 17 23.99 5.17 -40.48
CA MET A 17 22.59 5.48 -40.22
C MET A 17 22.39 6.93 -39.72
N LEU A 18 23.30 7.45 -38.94
CA LEU A 18 23.24 8.87 -38.53
C LEU A 18 23.47 9.84 -39.68
N GLY A 19 24.29 9.46 -40.66
CA GLY A 19 24.54 10.27 -41.85
C GLY A 19 23.37 10.27 -42.88
N LEU A 20 22.54 9.23 -42.88
CA LEU A 20 21.37 9.14 -43.76
C LEU A 20 20.14 9.90 -43.23
N PHE A 21 20.09 10.15 -41.91
CA PHE A 21 19.00 10.95 -41.27
C PHE A 21 19.24 12.47 -41.36
N LEU A 22 20.43 12.93 -41.76
CA LEU A 22 20.79 14.34 -41.87
C LEU A 22 20.60 14.95 -43.26
N SER A 23 20.12 14.18 -44.23
CA SER A 23 20.10 14.65 -45.62
C SER A 23 18.73 14.84 -46.26
N ILE A 24 17.64 14.84 -45.50
CA ILE A 24 16.30 15.14 -46.05
C ILE A 24 15.63 16.16 -45.14
N ASN A 25 15.77 17.43 -45.46
CA ASN A 25 14.77 18.50 -45.28
C ASN A 25 15.37 19.88 -45.57
N ALA A 26 15.67 20.17 -46.81
CA ALA A 26 15.74 21.54 -47.28
C ALA A 26 14.35 21.98 -47.73
N PHE A 27 13.42 22.19 -46.80
CA PHE A 27 12.23 22.99 -47.06
C PHE A 27 12.61 24.46 -46.92
N ALA A 28 12.20 25.29 -47.91
CA ALA A 28 12.37 26.74 -47.86
C ALA A 28 11.70 27.28 -46.58
N GLN A 29 12.46 27.53 -45.52
CA GLN A 29 12.00 28.25 -44.36
C GLN A 29 11.68 29.66 -44.76
N SER A 30 10.45 30.13 -44.43
CA SER A 30 10.04 31.52 -44.55
C SER A 30 9.85 32.07 -43.12
N THR A 31 10.25 33.29 -42.93
CA THR A 31 10.04 33.99 -41.67
C THR A 31 8.55 34.28 -41.48
N ILE A 32 7.91 33.63 -40.57
CA ILE A 32 6.52 33.85 -40.16
C ILE A 32 6.50 34.85 -39.01
N LYS A 33 5.77 35.96 -39.19
CA LYS A 33 5.49 36.98 -38.16
C LYS A 33 4.07 36.84 -37.69
N GLY A 34 3.85 37.01 -36.40
CA GLY A 34 2.52 36.97 -35.80
C GLY A 34 2.46 37.70 -34.46
N MET A 35 1.29 37.84 -33.90
CA MET A 35 1.01 38.48 -32.62
C MET A 35 0.15 37.55 -31.77
N VAL A 36 0.48 37.47 -30.47
CA VAL A 36 -0.32 36.77 -29.47
C VAL A 36 -0.92 37.80 -28.53
N LYS A 37 -2.24 37.77 -28.37
CA LYS A 37 -3.00 38.65 -27.48
C LYS A 37 -4.04 37.86 -26.68
N ASP A 38 -4.54 38.43 -25.61
CA ASP A 38 -5.65 37.87 -24.84
C ASP A 38 -7.01 38.19 -25.44
N SER A 39 -8.09 37.70 -24.80
CA SER A 39 -9.48 37.95 -25.21
C SER A 39 -9.91 39.39 -25.02
N SER A 40 -9.21 40.22 -24.25
CA SER A 40 -9.44 41.68 -24.07
C SER A 40 -8.67 42.51 -25.10
N GLY A 41 -7.81 41.87 -25.88
CA GLY A 41 -7.00 42.49 -26.91
C GLY A 41 -5.63 42.95 -26.44
N GLU A 42 -5.27 42.75 -25.18
CA GLU A 42 -3.93 43.07 -24.65
C GLU A 42 -2.88 42.07 -25.13
N PRO A 43 -1.65 42.55 -25.50
CA PRO A 43 -0.57 41.70 -25.95
C PRO A 43 -0.09 40.79 -24.84
N ILE A 44 0.13 39.50 -25.13
CA ILE A 44 0.72 38.53 -24.18
C ILE A 44 2.23 38.49 -24.38
N ILE A 45 2.96 39.02 -23.41
CA ILE A 45 4.42 39.10 -23.39
C ILE A 45 4.98 37.74 -22.97
N SER A 46 6.07 37.27 -23.62
CA SER A 46 6.73 36.00 -23.32
C SER A 46 5.86 34.75 -23.45
N ALA A 47 4.81 34.79 -24.28
CA ALA A 47 4.11 33.59 -24.70
C ALA A 47 5.07 32.69 -25.49
N SER A 48 5.11 31.40 -25.16
CA SER A 48 5.93 30.43 -25.89
C SER A 48 5.23 30.01 -27.18
N VAL A 49 5.89 30.20 -28.32
CA VAL A 49 5.44 29.77 -29.65
C VAL A 49 6.44 28.75 -30.14
N LEU A 50 6.06 27.47 -30.09
CA LEU A 50 6.91 26.33 -30.44
C LEU A 50 6.38 25.62 -31.67
N VAL A 51 7.26 25.06 -32.49
CA VAL A 51 6.87 24.11 -33.52
C VAL A 51 6.36 22.85 -32.82
N THR A 52 5.15 22.43 -33.15
CA THR A 52 4.48 21.31 -32.48
C THR A 52 5.31 20.03 -32.57
N GLY A 53 5.62 19.46 -31.40
CA GLY A 53 6.44 18.22 -31.33
C GLY A 53 7.97 18.45 -31.30
N THR A 54 8.43 19.71 -31.30
CA THR A 54 9.86 20.05 -31.21
C THR A 54 10.12 20.99 -30.03
N HIS A 55 11.40 21.29 -29.78
CA HIS A 55 11.83 22.36 -28.86
C HIS A 55 12.21 23.66 -29.58
N GLU A 56 12.01 23.72 -30.89
CA GLU A 56 12.28 24.91 -31.69
C GLU A 56 11.13 25.90 -31.57
N GLY A 57 11.45 27.14 -31.24
CA GLY A 57 10.45 28.20 -31.12
C GLY A 57 11.01 29.47 -30.53
N VAL A 58 10.13 30.44 -30.32
CA VAL A 58 10.44 31.76 -29.81
C VAL A 58 9.43 32.16 -28.71
N GLN A 59 9.77 33.21 -27.99
CA GLN A 59 8.82 33.88 -27.09
C GLN A 59 8.39 35.21 -27.71
N THR A 60 7.16 35.62 -27.41
CA THR A 60 6.64 36.91 -27.84
C THR A 60 7.35 38.05 -27.11
N ASP A 61 7.54 39.17 -27.81
CA ASP A 61 8.08 40.43 -27.28
C ASP A 61 7.08 41.20 -26.39
N ILE A 62 7.45 42.43 -25.99
CA ILE A 62 6.59 43.25 -25.10
C ILE A 62 5.27 43.72 -25.78
N ASP A 63 5.21 43.69 -27.09
CA ASP A 63 4.01 44.00 -27.88
C ASP A 63 3.27 42.71 -28.30
N GLY A 64 3.66 41.56 -27.78
CA GLY A 64 3.06 40.26 -28.09
C GLY A 64 3.44 39.68 -29.48
N ASN A 65 4.40 40.30 -30.19
CA ASN A 65 4.80 39.86 -31.52
C ASN A 65 5.84 38.72 -31.41
N PHE A 66 5.85 37.85 -32.40
CA PHE A 66 6.87 36.83 -32.58
C PHE A 66 7.30 36.73 -34.05
N GLU A 67 8.51 36.25 -34.23
CA GLU A 67 9.10 35.98 -35.51
C GLU A 67 9.78 34.60 -35.49
N LEU A 68 9.35 33.68 -36.33
CA LEU A 68 9.80 32.29 -36.37
C LEU A 68 10.03 31.80 -37.79
N ASN A 69 11.20 31.19 -38.03
CA ASN A 69 11.57 30.64 -39.34
C ASN A 69 11.04 29.23 -39.52
N VAL A 70 9.83 29.11 -40.15
CA VAL A 70 9.19 27.81 -40.39
C VAL A 70 8.45 27.84 -41.73
N ALA A 71 8.17 26.68 -42.30
CA ALA A 71 7.35 26.61 -43.50
C ALA A 71 5.88 27.04 -43.21
N PRO A 72 5.23 27.80 -44.11
CA PRO A 72 3.80 28.08 -43.99
C PRO A 72 2.99 26.80 -43.85
N GLY A 73 2.03 26.78 -42.92
CA GLY A 73 1.23 25.59 -42.59
C GLY A 73 1.81 24.69 -41.50
N THR A 74 3.06 24.92 -41.04
CA THR A 74 3.63 24.21 -39.91
C THR A 74 2.76 24.42 -38.67
N GLN A 75 2.45 23.35 -37.93
CA GLN A 75 1.67 23.45 -36.70
C GLN A 75 2.52 24.10 -35.60
N LEU A 76 2.02 25.20 -35.06
CA LEU A 76 2.62 25.88 -33.91
C LEU A 76 1.80 25.62 -32.65
N THR A 77 2.47 25.36 -31.57
CA THR A 77 1.90 25.26 -30.23
C THR A 77 2.19 26.53 -29.46
N ILE A 78 1.12 27.27 -29.12
CA ILE A 78 1.21 28.49 -28.33
C ILE A 78 0.80 28.16 -26.89
N SER A 79 1.64 28.53 -25.92
CA SER A 79 1.35 28.34 -24.52
C SER A 79 1.81 29.53 -23.68
N TYR A 80 0.98 29.86 -22.70
CA TYR A 80 1.28 30.89 -21.71
C TYR A 80 0.63 30.51 -20.38
N ILE A 81 1.25 30.83 -19.25
CA ILE A 81 0.72 30.50 -17.93
C ILE A 81 -0.60 31.21 -17.71
N GLY A 82 -1.66 30.46 -17.37
CA GLY A 82 -3.01 30.99 -17.18
C GLY A 82 -3.83 31.12 -18.47
N TYR A 83 -3.37 30.55 -19.58
CA TYR A 83 -4.10 30.53 -20.85
C TYR A 83 -4.15 29.11 -21.43
N ILE A 84 -5.27 28.82 -22.11
CA ILE A 84 -5.48 27.54 -22.79
C ILE A 84 -4.45 27.40 -23.92
N LYS A 85 -3.69 26.31 -23.88
CA LYS A 85 -2.72 25.94 -24.92
C LYS A 85 -3.44 25.76 -26.24
N GLN A 86 -2.99 26.47 -27.28
CA GLN A 86 -3.58 26.41 -28.62
C GLN A 86 -2.59 25.83 -29.64
N GLN A 87 -3.13 25.15 -30.66
CA GLN A 87 -2.37 24.72 -31.83
C GLN A 87 -2.95 25.40 -33.05
N VAL A 88 -2.10 26.06 -33.81
CA VAL A 88 -2.49 26.81 -35.03
C VAL A 88 -1.49 26.58 -36.14
N ALA A 89 -1.96 26.56 -37.38
CA ALA A 89 -1.08 26.47 -38.57
C ALA A 89 -0.38 27.82 -38.81
N ALA A 90 0.92 27.79 -38.99
CA ALA A 90 1.77 28.97 -39.24
C ALA A 90 1.34 29.72 -40.48
N LYS A 91 0.97 30.99 -40.35
CA LYS A 91 0.60 31.90 -41.41
C LYS A 91 1.18 33.29 -41.13
N ASN A 92 1.81 33.88 -42.12
CA ASN A 92 2.37 35.22 -41.94
C ASN A 92 1.30 36.27 -41.62
N GLY A 93 1.55 37.14 -40.63
CA GLY A 93 0.64 38.14 -40.16
C GLY A 93 -0.54 37.60 -39.30
N MET A 94 -0.41 36.41 -38.76
CA MET A 94 -1.44 35.82 -37.92
C MET A 94 -1.58 36.56 -36.57
N VAL A 95 -2.84 36.67 -36.10
CA VAL A 95 -3.14 37.14 -34.74
C VAL A 95 -3.76 35.97 -33.98
N ILE A 96 -3.12 35.59 -32.89
CA ILE A 96 -3.55 34.48 -32.04
C ILE A 96 -4.18 35.09 -30.78
N VAL A 97 -5.46 34.82 -30.57
CA VAL A 97 -6.19 35.23 -29.37
C VAL A 97 -6.18 34.05 -28.42
N MET A 98 -5.39 34.15 -27.36
CA MET A 98 -5.41 33.15 -26.30
C MET A 98 -6.59 33.39 -25.37
N GLN A 99 -7.32 32.35 -25.12
CA GLN A 99 -8.37 32.39 -24.11
C GLN A 99 -7.66 32.23 -22.76
N PRO A 100 -7.95 33.09 -21.75
CA PRO A 100 -7.53 32.79 -20.39
C PRO A 100 -7.91 31.35 -20.12
N GLU A 101 -7.01 30.61 -19.49
CA GLU A 101 -7.41 29.41 -18.79
C GLU A 101 -8.28 29.92 -17.65
N ASP A 102 -9.47 30.42 -18.05
CA ASP A 102 -10.47 30.65 -17.05
C ASP A 102 -10.43 29.43 -16.16
N ALA A 103 -10.56 29.64 -14.88
CA ALA A 103 -11.02 28.67 -13.92
C ALA A 103 -12.41 28.08 -14.28
N GLN A 104 -12.65 27.68 -15.54
CA GLN A 104 -13.18 26.38 -15.80
C GLN A 104 -12.17 25.46 -15.11
N GLN A 105 -12.40 25.30 -13.78
CA GLN A 105 -12.15 24.02 -13.19
C GLN A 105 -12.43 23.04 -14.33
N MET A 106 -11.34 22.47 -14.92
CA MET A 106 -11.47 21.24 -15.68
C MET A 106 -12.28 20.43 -14.73
N GLN A 107 -13.50 20.08 -15.10
CA GLN A 107 -14.44 19.44 -14.18
C GLN A 107 -13.74 18.17 -13.78
N GLU A 108 -13.07 18.23 -12.63
CA GLU A 108 -12.23 17.15 -12.15
C GLU A 108 -13.17 15.97 -11.97
N VAL A 109 -13.10 15.05 -12.93
CA VAL A 109 -13.93 13.85 -12.92
C VAL A 109 -13.28 12.87 -11.95
N VAL A 110 -14.06 12.43 -10.99
CA VAL A 110 -13.64 11.51 -9.93
C VAL A 110 -14.29 10.16 -10.18
N VAL A 111 -13.47 9.11 -10.22
CA VAL A 111 -13.98 7.73 -10.31
C VAL A 111 -14.52 7.32 -8.94
N ILE A 112 -15.79 6.91 -8.89
CA ILE A 112 -16.48 6.49 -7.68
C ILE A 112 -17.11 5.09 -7.87
N GLY A 113 -16.32 4.07 -7.71
CA GLY A 113 -16.80 2.71 -7.93
C GLY A 113 -17.14 2.45 -9.41
N TYR A 114 -18.36 2.09 -9.67
CA TYR A 114 -18.88 1.93 -11.04
C TYR A 114 -19.31 3.29 -11.61
N GLY A 115 -18.47 3.87 -12.47
CA GLY A 115 -18.68 5.16 -13.11
C GLY A 115 -17.82 6.30 -12.57
N ALA A 116 -17.97 7.46 -13.21
CA ALA A 116 -17.22 8.66 -12.90
C ALA A 116 -18.18 9.85 -12.79
N VAL A 117 -17.97 10.70 -11.78
CA VAL A 117 -18.83 11.87 -11.48
C VAL A 117 -17.95 13.10 -11.40
N LYS A 118 -18.51 14.25 -11.78
CA LYS A 118 -17.85 15.55 -11.58
C LYS A 118 -17.60 15.77 -10.09
N LYS A 119 -16.43 16.24 -9.71
CA LYS A 119 -16.08 16.55 -8.32
C LYS A 119 -17.07 17.49 -7.66
N SER A 120 -17.61 18.45 -8.42
CA SER A 120 -18.64 19.38 -7.97
C SER A 120 -19.91 18.66 -7.50
N ASP A 121 -20.25 17.52 -8.09
CA ASP A 121 -21.51 16.82 -7.90
C ASP A 121 -21.42 15.67 -6.89
N LEU A 122 -20.21 15.41 -6.37
CA LEU A 122 -19.99 14.40 -5.33
C LEU A 122 -20.82 14.68 -4.08
N THR A 123 -21.54 13.70 -3.61
CA THR A 123 -22.33 13.73 -2.38
C THR A 123 -21.54 13.21 -1.17
N GLY A 124 -20.61 12.26 -1.40
CA GLY A 124 -19.78 11.63 -0.37
C GLY A 124 -18.43 12.32 -0.14
N SER A 125 -17.73 11.91 0.94
CA SER A 125 -16.37 12.35 1.23
C SER A 125 -15.37 11.55 0.38
N VAL A 126 -14.99 12.12 -0.76
CA VAL A 126 -14.03 11.54 -1.70
C VAL A 126 -12.86 12.49 -1.87
N LEU A 127 -11.66 11.96 -1.75
CA LEU A 127 -10.44 12.72 -2.00
C LEU A 127 -9.79 12.23 -3.29
N ALA A 128 -9.64 13.13 -4.27
CA ALA A 128 -8.91 12.88 -5.50
C ALA A 128 -7.51 13.52 -5.43
N MET A 129 -6.48 12.78 -5.80
CA MET A 129 -5.11 13.26 -5.86
C MET A 129 -4.45 12.82 -7.17
N LYS A 130 -3.85 13.77 -7.88
CA LYS A 130 -2.90 13.47 -8.96
C LYS A 130 -1.49 13.47 -8.41
N PRO A 131 -0.69 12.41 -8.70
CA PRO A 131 0.69 12.36 -8.22
C PRO A 131 1.53 13.53 -8.73
N ASP A 132 2.31 14.13 -7.83
CA ASP A 132 3.34 15.07 -8.26
C ASP A 132 4.51 14.29 -8.86
N THR A 133 4.72 14.46 -10.16
CA THR A 133 5.79 13.78 -10.89
C THR A 133 7.12 14.53 -10.84
N LYS A 134 7.14 15.78 -10.37
CA LYS A 134 8.35 16.63 -10.32
C LYS A 134 9.06 16.54 -8.98
N ASN A 135 8.33 16.54 -7.85
CA ASN A 135 8.87 16.55 -6.48
C ASN A 135 8.52 15.26 -5.73
N LYS A 136 8.74 14.13 -6.36
CA LYS A 136 8.31 12.83 -5.81
C LYS A 136 9.25 12.20 -4.78
N GLY A 137 10.51 12.65 -4.69
CA GLY A 137 11.51 11.95 -3.88
C GLY A 137 11.78 10.52 -4.39
N LEU A 138 12.23 9.63 -3.52
CA LEU A 138 12.33 8.20 -3.82
C LEU A 138 10.92 7.58 -3.71
N VAL A 139 10.34 7.24 -4.83
CA VAL A 139 9.06 6.56 -4.92
C VAL A 139 9.27 5.20 -5.55
N VAL A 140 9.14 4.16 -4.76
CA VAL A 140 9.28 2.76 -5.21
C VAL A 140 7.91 2.13 -5.46
N ASN A 141 6.94 2.43 -4.60
CA ASN A 141 5.59 1.90 -4.65
C ASN A 141 4.55 3.02 -4.67
N ALA A 142 3.33 2.68 -5.07
CA ALA A 142 2.23 3.64 -5.15
C ALA A 142 1.88 4.30 -3.80
N GLN A 143 2.02 3.58 -2.68
CA GLN A 143 1.76 4.14 -1.34
C GLN A 143 2.68 5.30 -0.97
N ASP A 144 3.93 5.31 -1.48
CA ASP A 144 4.90 6.36 -1.19
C ASP A 144 4.42 7.72 -1.71
N MET A 145 3.60 7.71 -2.78
CA MET A 145 2.99 8.91 -3.34
C MET A 145 1.85 9.48 -2.48
N MET A 146 1.20 8.65 -1.67
CA MET A 146 0.06 9.04 -0.84
C MET A 146 0.48 9.54 0.54
N GLN A 147 1.66 9.12 1.02
CA GLN A 147 2.13 9.42 2.36
C GLN A 147 2.16 10.92 2.63
N GLY A 148 1.44 11.34 3.68
CA GLY A 148 1.40 12.73 4.11
C GLY A 148 0.61 13.71 3.23
N LYS A 149 -0.07 13.24 2.18
CA LYS A 149 -0.73 14.12 1.21
C LYS A 149 -2.26 14.10 1.27
N MET A 150 -2.85 13.25 2.12
CA MET A 150 -4.28 13.01 2.14
C MET A 150 -4.86 13.09 3.55
N ALA A 151 -5.78 14.02 3.82
CA ALA A 151 -6.48 14.10 5.09
C ALA A 151 -7.31 12.83 5.35
N GLY A 152 -7.22 12.27 6.57
CA GLY A 152 -7.91 11.04 6.96
C GLY A 152 -7.24 9.75 6.50
N VAL A 153 -6.11 9.81 5.78
CA VAL A 153 -5.35 8.65 5.30
C VAL A 153 -3.99 8.62 5.97
N ASN A 154 -3.77 7.63 6.81
CA ASN A 154 -2.47 7.40 7.44
C ASN A 154 -1.75 6.26 6.72
N VAL A 155 -0.55 6.53 6.21
CA VAL A 155 0.31 5.57 5.54
C VAL A 155 1.58 5.40 6.35
N THR A 156 1.76 4.23 6.96
CA THR A 156 2.92 3.90 7.77
C THR A 156 3.72 2.81 7.09
N GLY A 157 4.94 3.14 6.66
CA GLY A 157 5.86 2.18 6.03
C GLY A 157 6.37 1.13 7.02
N GLU A 158 6.57 -0.08 6.57
CA GLU A 158 7.11 -1.19 7.35
C GLU A 158 8.64 -1.18 7.32
N GLY A 159 9.28 -0.50 8.28
CA GLY A 159 10.71 -0.61 8.57
C GLY A 159 11.67 -0.12 7.48
N GLY A 160 11.21 0.53 6.40
CA GLY A 160 12.06 1.02 5.32
C GLY A 160 12.73 -0.07 4.47
N THR A 161 12.27 -1.30 4.54
CA THR A 161 12.76 -2.41 3.69
C THR A 161 12.44 -2.13 2.23
N PRO A 162 13.40 -2.27 1.31
CA PRO A 162 13.15 -2.10 -0.12
C PRO A 162 12.02 -3.00 -0.62
N GLY A 163 11.06 -2.43 -1.35
CA GLY A 163 9.88 -3.18 -1.80
C GLY A 163 8.90 -3.58 -0.69
N GLY A 164 9.13 -3.15 0.54
CA GLY A 164 8.25 -3.40 1.68
C GLY A 164 6.88 -2.76 1.53
N GLY A 165 5.91 -3.27 2.29
CA GLY A 165 4.56 -2.75 2.36
C GLY A 165 4.44 -1.49 3.21
N ALA A 166 3.24 -0.95 3.21
CA ALA A 166 2.80 0.04 4.18
C ALA A 166 1.44 -0.36 4.74
N LYS A 167 1.24 -0.09 6.01
CA LYS A 167 -0.09 -0.15 6.62
C LYS A 167 -0.82 1.14 6.30
N ILE A 168 -1.97 1.00 5.65
CA ILE A 168 -2.82 2.13 5.29
C ILE A 168 -4.06 2.10 6.18
N ARG A 169 -4.37 3.22 6.81
CA ARG A 169 -5.55 3.36 7.66
C ARG A 169 -6.35 4.58 7.23
N ILE A 170 -7.65 4.38 7.03
CA ILE A 170 -8.59 5.45 6.71
C ILE A 170 -9.57 5.58 7.86
N ARG A 171 -9.55 6.75 8.56
CA ARG A 171 -10.43 7.05 9.70
C ARG A 171 -10.33 6.03 10.85
N GLY A 172 -9.12 5.55 11.14
CA GLY A 172 -8.85 4.56 12.18
C GLY A 172 -9.12 3.11 11.75
N GLY A 173 -9.01 2.18 12.70
CA GLY A 173 -9.34 0.76 12.50
C GLY A 173 -10.81 0.48 12.80
N SER A 174 -11.43 -0.44 12.06
CA SER A 174 -12.82 -0.87 12.27
C SER A 174 -12.95 -2.24 12.92
N SER A 175 -11.87 -2.99 13.08
CA SER A 175 -11.86 -4.33 13.63
C SER A 175 -10.70 -4.56 14.60
N LEU A 176 -10.87 -5.51 15.52
CA LEU A 176 -9.83 -5.98 16.43
C LEU A 176 -9.08 -7.20 15.90
N SER A 177 -9.72 -8.04 15.12
CA SER A 177 -9.17 -9.31 14.61
C SER A 177 -9.12 -9.41 13.09
N ALA A 178 -10.01 -8.69 12.38
CA ALA A 178 -10.01 -8.64 10.93
C ALA A 178 -9.02 -7.60 10.36
N SER A 179 -8.85 -7.59 9.04
CA SER A 179 -8.02 -6.58 8.37
C SER A 179 -8.58 -5.17 8.57
N ASN A 180 -7.71 -4.22 8.80
CA ASN A 180 -8.03 -2.80 8.85
C ASN A 180 -7.49 -2.04 7.61
N ASP A 181 -6.98 -2.74 6.60
CA ASP A 181 -6.49 -2.13 5.37
C ASP A 181 -7.65 -1.81 4.42
N PRO A 182 -7.60 -0.68 3.70
CA PRO A 182 -8.63 -0.34 2.74
C PRO A 182 -8.60 -1.28 1.54
N LEU A 183 -9.74 -1.41 0.85
CA LEU A 183 -9.79 -2.09 -0.43
C LEU A 183 -8.98 -1.32 -1.47
N ILE A 184 -8.12 -2.00 -2.19
CA ILE A 184 -7.40 -1.46 -3.35
C ILE A 184 -8.12 -1.87 -4.64
N VAL A 185 -8.42 -0.90 -5.49
CA VAL A 185 -9.01 -1.12 -6.81
C VAL A 185 -8.06 -0.52 -7.85
N ILE A 186 -7.62 -1.32 -8.82
CA ILE A 186 -6.72 -0.89 -9.89
C ILE A 186 -7.45 -1.00 -11.22
N ASP A 187 -7.72 0.13 -11.88
CA ASP A 187 -8.46 0.21 -13.15
C ASP A 187 -9.74 -0.66 -13.15
N GLY A 188 -10.53 -0.59 -12.08
CA GLY A 188 -11.78 -1.33 -11.94
C GLY A 188 -11.66 -2.74 -11.36
N VAL A 189 -10.46 -3.31 -11.23
CA VAL A 189 -10.26 -4.63 -10.59
C VAL A 189 -10.05 -4.47 -9.10
N ALA A 190 -10.96 -5.01 -8.30
CA ALA A 190 -10.86 -5.06 -6.84
C ALA A 190 -9.86 -6.13 -6.41
N MET A 191 -8.71 -5.68 -5.87
CA MET A 191 -7.58 -6.54 -5.50
C MET A 191 -7.88 -7.38 -4.25
N ASP A 192 -7.27 -8.55 -4.17
CA ASP A 192 -7.10 -9.25 -2.90
C ASP A 192 -5.94 -8.59 -2.14
N ASN A 193 -6.26 -7.97 -0.99
CA ASN A 193 -5.28 -7.25 -0.17
C ASN A 193 -4.23 -8.15 0.48
N THR A 194 -4.43 -9.46 0.47
CA THR A 194 -3.40 -10.39 0.96
C THR A 194 -2.26 -10.49 -0.06
N GLY A 195 -1.05 -10.16 0.33
CA GLY A 195 0.14 -10.28 -0.52
C GLY A 195 0.42 -11.72 -0.97
N ILE A 196 1.43 -11.91 -1.78
CA ILE A 196 2.00 -13.21 -2.14
C ILE A 196 3.36 -13.41 -1.47
N LYS A 197 3.83 -14.65 -1.42
CA LYS A 197 5.16 -14.93 -0.85
C LYS A 197 6.23 -14.10 -1.54
N GLY A 198 7.03 -13.42 -0.72
CA GLY A 198 8.11 -12.53 -1.18
C GLY A 198 7.66 -11.14 -1.65
N MET A 199 6.37 -10.86 -1.66
CA MET A 199 5.82 -9.54 -1.96
C MET A 199 4.48 -9.35 -1.21
N SER A 200 4.55 -8.72 -0.05
CA SER A 200 3.39 -8.53 0.82
C SER A 200 2.47 -7.38 0.39
N ASN A 201 2.89 -6.56 -0.57
CA ASN A 201 2.16 -5.35 -0.95
C ASN A 201 1.63 -5.41 -2.39
N PRO A 202 0.29 -5.50 -2.59
CA PRO A 202 -0.30 -5.49 -3.93
C PRO A 202 -0.07 -4.17 -4.70
N LEU A 203 0.20 -3.05 -4.01
CA LEU A 203 0.52 -1.78 -4.64
C LEU A 203 1.86 -1.77 -5.38
N SER A 204 2.73 -2.75 -5.13
CA SER A 204 4.01 -2.91 -5.86
C SER A 204 3.82 -3.36 -7.31
N LEU A 205 2.64 -3.84 -7.67
CA LEU A 205 2.31 -4.25 -9.03
C LEU A 205 2.28 -3.08 -10.02
N VAL A 206 1.80 -1.92 -9.59
CA VAL A 206 1.68 -0.76 -10.47
C VAL A 206 2.95 0.07 -10.41
N ASN A 207 3.53 0.34 -11.60
CA ASN A 207 4.62 1.31 -11.69
C ASN A 207 4.08 2.70 -11.31
N PRO A 208 4.66 3.38 -10.32
CA PRO A 208 4.26 4.73 -9.93
C PRO A 208 4.20 5.74 -11.09
N GLN A 209 5.05 5.56 -12.11
CA GLN A 209 5.08 6.42 -13.30
C GLN A 209 3.81 6.28 -14.18
N ASP A 210 3.13 5.14 -14.08
CA ASP A 210 1.92 4.85 -14.85
C ASP A 210 0.65 5.33 -14.15
N ILE A 211 0.71 5.79 -12.91
CA ILE A 211 -0.45 6.25 -12.15
C ILE A 211 -0.88 7.63 -12.64
N GLU A 212 -2.16 7.78 -12.93
CA GLU A 212 -2.80 9.05 -13.27
C GLU A 212 -3.39 9.72 -12.04
N SER A 213 -4.13 8.95 -11.22
CA SER A 213 -4.78 9.49 -10.02
C SER A 213 -5.04 8.43 -8.96
N PHE A 214 -5.15 8.92 -7.73
CA PHE A 214 -5.70 8.19 -6.59
C PHE A 214 -7.03 8.84 -6.20
N ASN A 215 -8.07 8.01 -6.07
CA ASN A 215 -9.36 8.44 -5.51
C ASN A 215 -9.60 7.64 -4.25
N VAL A 216 -9.72 8.32 -3.11
CA VAL A 216 -9.95 7.69 -1.81
C VAL A 216 -11.37 7.94 -1.36
N LEU A 217 -12.15 6.86 -1.26
CA LEU A 217 -13.50 6.87 -0.75
C LEU A 217 -13.43 6.61 0.75
N LYS A 218 -13.88 7.58 1.56
CA LYS A 218 -13.68 7.56 3.01
C LYS A 218 -14.94 7.28 3.83
N ASP A 219 -16.11 7.56 3.29
CA ASP A 219 -17.38 7.37 3.97
C ASP A 219 -18.21 6.22 3.39
N ALA A 220 -19.18 5.72 4.16
CA ALA A 220 -19.99 4.60 3.73
C ALA A 220 -20.91 4.95 2.55
N SER A 221 -21.29 6.21 2.35
CA SER A 221 -22.12 6.61 1.19
C SER A 221 -21.35 6.45 -0.13
N ALA A 222 -20.02 6.66 -0.10
CA ALA A 222 -19.15 6.44 -1.25
C ALA A 222 -18.69 4.98 -1.37
N THR A 223 -18.51 4.25 -0.24
CA THR A 223 -17.94 2.90 -0.24
C THR A 223 -18.98 1.78 -0.26
N ALA A 224 -20.26 2.05 0.03
CA ALA A 224 -21.31 1.02 0.06
C ALA A 224 -21.49 0.27 -1.27
N ILE A 225 -21.13 0.88 -2.39
CA ILE A 225 -21.11 0.21 -3.69
C ILE A 225 -20.12 -0.97 -3.75
N TYR A 226 -19.11 -1.00 -2.86
CA TYR A 226 -18.18 -2.11 -2.66
C TYR A 226 -18.59 -3.04 -1.50
N GLY A 227 -19.72 -2.75 -0.84
CA GLY A 227 -20.39 -3.60 0.15
C GLY A 227 -19.47 -4.08 1.28
N SER A 228 -19.36 -5.39 1.37
CA SER A 228 -18.59 -6.10 2.39
C SER A 228 -17.09 -5.89 2.35
N ARG A 229 -16.56 -5.26 1.31
CA ARG A 229 -15.13 -4.94 1.17
C ARG A 229 -14.82 -3.46 1.39
N GLY A 230 -15.86 -2.63 1.62
CA GLY A 230 -15.75 -1.17 1.71
C GLY A 230 -15.62 -0.60 3.13
N SER A 231 -15.66 -1.42 4.20
CA SER A 231 -15.70 -0.93 5.59
C SER A 231 -14.49 -0.09 6.00
N ASN A 232 -13.31 -0.40 5.51
CA ASN A 232 -12.07 0.32 5.81
C ASN A 232 -11.74 1.45 4.82
N GLY A 233 -12.71 1.83 3.97
CA GLY A 233 -12.50 2.74 2.86
C GLY A 233 -12.00 2.02 1.60
N VAL A 234 -11.95 2.75 0.50
CA VAL A 234 -11.52 2.22 -0.81
C VAL A 234 -10.52 3.18 -1.45
N ILE A 235 -9.43 2.66 -1.97
CA ILE A 235 -8.43 3.40 -2.74
C ILE A 235 -8.52 2.94 -4.18
N ILE A 236 -8.98 3.82 -5.06
CA ILE A 236 -9.07 3.56 -6.49
C ILE A 236 -7.85 4.18 -7.16
N ILE A 237 -7.07 3.35 -7.83
CA ILE A 237 -5.90 3.75 -8.61
C ILE A 237 -6.29 3.69 -10.08
N THR A 238 -6.21 4.84 -10.74
CA THR A 238 -6.41 4.94 -12.19
C THR A 238 -5.06 5.10 -12.86
N THR A 239 -4.79 4.30 -13.88
CA THR A 239 -3.54 4.40 -14.63
C THR A 239 -3.72 5.23 -15.90
N LYS A 240 -2.62 5.81 -16.37
CA LYS A 240 -2.57 6.67 -17.56
C LYS A 240 -2.99 5.88 -18.80
N LYS A 241 -3.82 6.50 -19.64
CA LYS A 241 -4.30 5.95 -20.92
C LYS A 241 -3.69 6.72 -22.11
N GLY A 242 -3.84 6.19 -23.31
CA GLY A 242 -3.63 6.94 -24.53
C GLY A 242 -4.69 8.05 -24.68
N ARG A 243 -4.39 9.06 -25.49
CA ARG A 243 -5.34 10.17 -25.78
C ARG A 243 -5.78 10.10 -27.23
N VAL A 244 -7.01 10.47 -27.47
CA VAL A 244 -7.58 10.56 -28.83
C VAL A 244 -6.79 11.56 -29.67
N ASN A 245 -6.58 11.25 -30.94
CA ASN A 245 -5.83 12.09 -31.90
C ASN A 245 -4.39 12.43 -31.47
N GLN A 246 -3.80 11.61 -30.58
CA GLN A 246 -2.43 11.79 -30.14
C GLN A 246 -1.47 11.19 -31.19
N PRO A 247 -0.51 11.95 -31.72
CA PRO A 247 0.54 11.39 -32.55
C PRO A 247 1.41 10.41 -31.74
N LEU A 248 2.07 9.51 -32.44
CA LEU A 248 3.00 8.58 -31.81
C LEU A 248 4.06 9.36 -31.02
N SER A 249 4.17 9.08 -29.75
CA SER A 249 5.11 9.72 -28.84
C SER A 249 5.83 8.66 -28.00
N VAL A 250 7.14 8.80 -27.89
CA VAL A 250 7.98 7.96 -27.04
C VAL A 250 8.57 8.85 -25.96
N SER A 251 8.41 8.46 -24.71
CA SER A 251 8.98 9.17 -23.56
C SER A 251 9.81 8.22 -22.70
N TYR A 252 10.92 8.73 -22.20
CA TYR A 252 11.76 8.07 -21.21
C TYR A 252 11.81 8.91 -19.94
N SER A 253 11.68 8.26 -18.79
CA SER A 253 11.87 8.86 -17.49
C SER A 253 12.84 7.99 -16.68
N GLY A 254 13.89 8.62 -16.14
CA GLY A 254 14.88 7.94 -15.31
C GLY A 254 15.23 8.74 -14.07
N SER A 255 15.52 8.04 -12.97
CA SER A 255 16.02 8.66 -11.74
C SER A 255 17.02 7.75 -11.04
N VAL A 256 17.99 8.38 -10.38
CA VAL A 256 18.97 7.75 -9.51
C VAL A 256 18.90 8.42 -8.14
N THR A 257 18.86 7.62 -7.08
CA THR A 257 18.74 8.11 -5.72
C THR A 257 19.79 7.47 -4.82
N ALA A 258 20.48 8.29 -4.01
CA ALA A 258 21.35 7.82 -2.94
C ALA A 258 20.61 7.92 -1.61
N SER A 259 20.51 6.83 -0.87
CA SER A 259 19.92 6.76 0.45
C SER A 259 21.02 6.56 1.50
N ILE A 260 21.06 7.46 2.49
CA ILE A 260 22.08 7.48 3.54
C ILE A 260 21.38 7.36 4.89
N LYS A 261 21.95 6.59 5.81
CA LYS A 261 21.42 6.54 7.18
C LYS A 261 21.43 7.94 7.80
N ARG A 262 20.35 8.35 8.42
CA ARG A 262 20.23 9.68 9.02
C ARG A 262 20.86 9.75 10.40
N LYS A 263 20.63 8.75 11.24
CA LYS A 263 21.05 8.70 12.63
C LYS A 263 21.23 7.25 13.09
N THR A 264 22.14 7.04 14.03
CA THR A 264 22.29 5.80 14.78
C THR A 264 21.92 6.05 16.25
N ILE A 265 21.71 5.00 17.01
CA ILE A 265 21.55 5.09 18.45
C ILE A 265 22.93 5.35 19.06
N ASP A 266 22.99 6.27 20.02
CA ASP A 266 24.21 6.60 20.73
C ASP A 266 24.53 5.50 21.73
N VAL A 267 25.67 4.84 21.58
CA VAL A 267 26.11 3.72 22.39
C VAL A 267 27.58 3.92 22.76
N MET A 268 28.04 3.26 23.83
CA MET A 268 29.43 3.29 24.22
C MET A 268 30.31 2.74 23.10
N ASN A 269 31.43 3.37 22.85
CA ASN A 269 32.52 2.77 22.06
C ASN A 269 33.29 1.71 22.89
N GLY A 270 34.23 0.99 22.25
CA GLY A 270 34.96 -0.09 22.91
C GLY A 270 35.76 0.34 24.14
N ASP A 271 36.35 1.55 24.12
CA ASP A 271 37.12 2.07 25.25
C ASP A 271 36.25 2.48 26.42
N GLU A 272 35.14 3.18 26.13
CA GLU A 272 34.14 3.54 27.15
C GLU A 272 33.50 2.32 27.78
N TYR A 273 33.20 1.29 26.96
CA TYR A 273 32.63 0.05 27.45
C TYR A 273 33.61 -0.73 28.34
N ARG A 274 34.87 -0.86 27.92
CA ARG A 274 35.91 -1.50 28.76
C ARG A 274 36.05 -0.78 30.10
N LYS A 275 36.11 0.54 30.07
CA LYS A 275 36.15 1.34 31.29
C LYS A 275 34.94 1.08 32.20
N PHE A 276 33.73 1.15 31.61
CA PHE A 276 32.48 0.95 32.33
C PHE A 276 32.42 -0.43 33.02
N ILE A 277 32.78 -1.51 32.29
CA ILE A 277 32.77 -2.89 32.82
C ILE A 277 33.85 -3.04 33.90
N THR A 278 35.03 -2.42 33.70
CA THR A 278 36.11 -2.48 34.70
C THR A 278 35.72 -1.74 35.98
N ASP A 279 35.11 -0.56 35.86
CA ASP A 279 34.66 0.24 37.00
C ASP A 279 33.54 -0.50 37.77
N MET A 280 32.65 -1.21 37.05
CA MET A 280 31.49 -1.91 37.64
C MET A 280 31.87 -3.23 38.34
N PHE A 281 32.73 -4.02 37.74
CA PHE A 281 33.01 -5.39 38.20
C PHE A 281 34.42 -5.58 38.80
N GLY A 282 35.32 -4.61 38.64
CA GLY A 282 36.70 -4.67 39.08
C GLY A 282 37.63 -5.40 38.09
N ALA A 283 38.90 -4.97 38.03
CA ALA A 283 39.88 -5.38 37.02
C ALA A 283 40.16 -6.91 36.98
N GLY A 284 39.98 -7.63 38.07
CA GLY A 284 40.20 -9.09 38.14
C GLY A 284 38.97 -9.96 37.89
N SER A 285 37.86 -9.37 37.46
CA SER A 285 36.61 -10.09 37.28
C SER A 285 36.58 -10.89 35.96
N LYS A 286 35.74 -11.94 35.93
CA LYS A 286 35.49 -12.71 34.70
C LYS A 286 34.90 -11.87 33.58
N GLN A 287 34.14 -10.84 33.94
CA GLN A 287 33.55 -9.89 32.99
C GLN A 287 34.63 -9.06 32.27
N VAL A 288 35.61 -8.56 33.02
CA VAL A 288 36.76 -7.83 32.44
C VAL A 288 37.66 -8.77 31.61
N ALA A 289 37.86 -10.01 32.07
CA ALA A 289 38.64 -10.99 31.32
C ALA A 289 37.97 -11.41 29.97
N ALA A 290 36.68 -11.22 29.83
CA ALA A 290 35.93 -11.53 28.61
C ALA A 290 35.95 -10.34 27.60
N LEU A 291 36.44 -9.16 27.97
CA LEU A 291 36.52 -8.01 27.07
C LEU A 291 37.57 -8.22 25.97
N GLY A 292 37.18 -7.85 24.75
CA GLY A 292 38.09 -7.80 23.62
C GLY A 292 38.93 -6.53 23.57
N THR A 293 39.85 -6.48 22.63
CA THR A 293 40.73 -5.31 22.38
C THR A 293 40.24 -4.41 21.25
N ALA A 294 39.20 -4.80 20.54
CA ALA A 294 38.67 -4.04 19.41
C ALA A 294 37.87 -2.80 19.85
N ASN A 295 37.60 -1.95 18.89
CA ASN A 295 36.69 -0.79 19.04
C ASN A 295 35.72 -0.78 17.84
N THR A 296 34.75 -1.69 17.86
CA THR A 296 33.87 -1.97 16.73
C THR A 296 32.61 -1.13 16.83
N ASN A 297 32.37 -0.31 15.83
CA ASN A 297 31.07 0.37 15.68
C ASN A 297 30.13 -0.52 14.90
N TRP A 298 29.42 -1.40 15.60
CA TRP A 298 28.54 -2.40 15.02
C TRP A 298 27.44 -1.82 14.13
N GLN A 299 26.90 -0.62 14.45
CA GLN A 299 25.91 0.03 13.64
C GLN A 299 26.46 0.51 12.28
N ASN A 300 27.74 0.88 12.22
CA ASN A 300 28.39 1.20 10.93
C ASN A 300 28.65 -0.06 10.10
N GLU A 301 28.87 -1.19 10.75
CA GLU A 301 29.16 -2.44 10.05
C GLU A 301 27.96 -3.04 9.36
N ILE A 302 26.74 -2.76 9.82
CA ILE A 302 25.52 -3.31 9.21
C ILE A 302 24.91 -2.38 8.15
N TYR A 303 25.25 -1.12 8.14
CA TYR A 303 24.68 -0.14 7.19
C TYR A 303 25.63 0.19 6.03
N ARG A 304 25.04 0.69 4.95
CA ARG A 304 25.74 1.20 3.76
C ARG A 304 25.01 2.41 3.20
N THR A 305 25.69 3.21 2.38
CA THR A 305 25.02 4.10 1.42
C THR A 305 24.41 3.22 0.35
N ALA A 306 23.11 3.37 0.15
CA ALA A 306 22.33 2.54 -0.77
C ALA A 306 21.92 3.33 -2.00
N TRP A 307 21.94 2.67 -3.16
CA TRP A 307 21.57 3.26 -4.43
C TRP A 307 20.26 2.69 -4.94
N ALA A 308 19.42 3.58 -5.46
CA ALA A 308 18.21 3.19 -6.17
C ALA A 308 18.22 3.80 -7.56
N GLN A 309 17.69 3.06 -8.54
CA GLN A 309 17.48 3.54 -9.89
C GLN A 309 16.12 3.10 -10.39
N ASP A 310 15.46 3.99 -11.12
CA ASP A 310 14.16 3.76 -11.73
C ASP A 310 14.21 4.25 -13.17
N HIS A 311 13.78 3.43 -14.11
CA HIS A 311 13.75 3.70 -15.54
C HIS A 311 12.40 3.30 -16.11
N ASN A 312 11.77 4.17 -16.87
CA ASN A 312 10.49 3.90 -17.52
C ASN A 312 10.50 4.42 -18.95
N ILE A 313 10.12 3.57 -19.89
CA ILE A 313 9.90 3.92 -21.29
C ILE A 313 8.40 3.78 -21.56
N THR A 314 7.83 4.79 -22.20
CA THR A 314 6.42 4.82 -22.54
C THR A 314 6.24 5.20 -24.00
N VAL A 315 5.38 4.45 -24.68
CA VAL A 315 4.94 4.72 -26.06
C VAL A 315 3.44 4.99 -26.01
N THR A 316 3.02 6.12 -26.54
CA THR A 316 1.61 6.51 -26.61
C THR A 316 1.26 6.97 -28.02
N GLY A 317 0.02 6.74 -28.44
CA GLY A 317 -0.48 7.19 -29.72
C GLY A 317 -1.97 6.91 -29.86
N SER A 318 -2.51 7.25 -31.00
CA SER A 318 -3.86 6.92 -31.41
C SER A 318 -3.88 6.52 -32.87
N VAL A 319 -4.61 5.48 -33.21
CA VAL A 319 -4.88 5.04 -34.59
C VAL A 319 -6.38 5.08 -34.85
N GLY A 320 -6.76 5.26 -36.10
CA GLY A 320 -8.17 5.36 -36.50
C GLY A 320 -8.56 6.76 -36.96
N ASP A 321 -9.85 6.95 -37.14
CA ASP A 321 -10.46 8.18 -37.63
C ASP A 321 -11.26 8.91 -36.51
N LYS A 322 -12.14 9.82 -36.91
CA LYS A 322 -12.95 10.64 -36.00
C LYS A 322 -14.04 9.84 -35.27
N ASP A 323 -14.54 8.77 -35.89
CA ASP A 323 -15.70 8.02 -35.44
C ASP A 323 -15.32 6.64 -34.86
N ASN A 324 -14.16 6.09 -35.31
CA ASN A 324 -13.62 4.82 -34.83
C ASN A 324 -12.13 4.99 -34.60
N TYR A 325 -11.73 5.05 -33.35
CA TYR A 325 -10.35 5.30 -32.95
C TYR A 325 -9.93 4.39 -31.80
N MET A 326 -8.62 4.19 -31.71
CA MET A 326 -8.01 3.39 -30.63
C MET A 326 -6.78 4.11 -30.09
N PRO A 327 -6.94 4.91 -29.04
CA PRO A 327 -5.80 5.38 -28.25
C PRO A 327 -5.12 4.20 -27.59
N PHE A 328 -3.79 4.25 -27.53
CA PHE A 328 -3.01 3.22 -26.86
C PHE A 328 -1.88 3.82 -26.02
N ARG A 329 -1.52 3.09 -24.97
CA ARG A 329 -0.35 3.34 -24.16
C ARG A 329 0.34 2.02 -23.84
N ILE A 330 1.64 1.95 -24.10
CA ILE A 330 2.51 0.82 -23.77
C ILE A 330 3.64 1.37 -22.90
N SER A 331 3.88 0.77 -21.74
CA SER A 331 4.99 1.16 -20.86
C SER A 331 5.80 -0.05 -20.44
N ALA A 332 7.10 0.17 -20.23
CA ALA A 332 8.01 -0.80 -19.67
C ALA A 332 8.88 -0.10 -18.61
N GLY A 333 8.97 -0.67 -17.43
CA GLY A 333 9.69 -0.10 -16.30
C GLY A 333 10.68 -1.07 -15.67
N TYR A 334 11.80 -0.53 -15.20
CA TYR A 334 12.80 -1.22 -14.39
C TYR A 334 13.09 -0.40 -13.15
N THR A 335 13.04 -1.04 -11.98
CA THR A 335 13.38 -0.45 -10.70
C THR A 335 14.38 -1.35 -10.00
N ASN A 336 15.48 -0.80 -9.50
CA ASN A 336 16.37 -1.48 -8.56
C ASN A 336 16.55 -0.58 -7.33
N ASN A 337 16.26 -1.09 -6.15
CA ASN A 337 16.33 -0.35 -4.90
C ASN A 337 17.13 -1.14 -3.86
N GLN A 338 18.33 -0.69 -3.56
CA GLN A 338 19.11 -1.24 -2.46
C GLN A 338 18.66 -0.62 -1.14
N GLY A 339 18.61 -1.43 -0.08
CA GLY A 339 18.39 -0.91 1.27
C GLY A 339 19.67 -0.48 1.96
N ILE A 340 19.55 0.49 2.88
CA ILE A 340 20.65 0.94 3.72
C ILE A 340 21.17 -0.15 4.67
N LEU A 341 20.33 -1.10 5.09
CA LEU A 341 20.77 -2.32 5.76
C LEU A 341 21.43 -3.23 4.73
N LYS A 342 22.68 -3.64 4.98
CA LYS A 342 23.44 -4.52 4.08
C LYS A 342 22.62 -5.77 3.73
N THR A 343 22.85 -6.36 2.58
CA THR A 343 22.17 -7.51 1.97
C THR A 343 20.77 -7.28 1.42
N SER A 344 20.02 -6.24 1.86
CA SER A 344 18.69 -5.98 1.33
C SER A 344 18.72 -5.39 -0.08
N ASN A 345 17.88 -5.91 -0.97
CA ASN A 345 17.71 -5.41 -2.34
C ASN A 345 16.34 -5.77 -2.90
N PHE A 346 15.76 -4.88 -3.69
CA PHE A 346 14.52 -5.09 -4.43
C PHE A 346 14.72 -4.73 -5.90
N GLU A 347 14.40 -5.64 -6.78
CA GLU A 347 14.48 -5.47 -8.23
C GLU A 347 13.12 -5.79 -8.84
N ARG A 348 12.60 -4.90 -9.70
CA ARG A 348 11.29 -5.04 -10.31
C ARG A 348 11.32 -4.65 -11.78
N TYR A 349 10.68 -5.47 -12.58
CA TYR A 349 10.35 -5.23 -13.98
C TYR A 349 8.83 -5.11 -14.10
N THR A 350 8.36 -4.12 -14.83
CA THR A 350 6.93 -3.91 -15.10
C THR A 350 6.71 -3.73 -16.58
N ALA A 351 5.58 -4.21 -17.08
CA ALA A 351 5.09 -3.93 -18.41
C ALA A 351 3.59 -3.69 -18.35
N ALA A 352 3.11 -2.68 -19.04
CA ALA A 352 1.68 -2.38 -19.10
C ALA A 352 1.27 -2.01 -20.52
N VAL A 353 0.10 -2.51 -20.92
CA VAL A 353 -0.57 -2.19 -22.18
C VAL A 353 -1.97 -1.73 -21.87
N ASN A 354 -2.33 -0.54 -22.33
CA ASN A 354 -3.69 -0.02 -22.33
C ASN A 354 -4.12 0.28 -23.76
N LEU A 355 -5.27 -0.27 -24.14
CA LEU A 355 -5.97 0.01 -25.39
C LEU A 355 -7.36 0.52 -25.03
N SER A 356 -7.75 1.66 -25.61
CA SER A 356 -9.06 2.27 -25.32
C SER A 356 -9.85 2.53 -26.61
N PRO A 357 -10.21 1.47 -27.39
CA PRO A 357 -10.94 1.66 -28.63
C PRO A 357 -12.35 2.22 -28.39
N SER A 358 -12.77 3.10 -29.31
CA SER A 358 -14.13 3.56 -29.46
C SER A 358 -14.60 3.21 -30.86
N LEU A 359 -15.69 2.49 -30.96
CA LEU A 359 -16.22 1.89 -32.16
C LEU A 359 -17.71 2.21 -32.32
N LEU A 360 -18.29 1.90 -33.48
CA LEU A 360 -19.71 2.10 -33.77
C LEU A 360 -20.16 3.54 -33.56
N ASN A 361 -19.42 4.50 -34.09
CA ASN A 361 -19.67 5.94 -33.90
C ASN A 361 -19.76 6.32 -32.41
N ASN A 362 -18.83 5.87 -31.60
CA ASN A 362 -18.73 6.08 -30.14
C ASN A 362 -19.87 5.43 -29.30
N HIS A 363 -20.66 4.51 -29.88
CA HIS A 363 -21.64 3.74 -29.10
C HIS A 363 -21.00 2.61 -28.29
N LEU A 364 -19.89 2.02 -28.77
CA LEU A 364 -19.15 1.01 -28.05
C LEU A 364 -17.77 1.58 -27.66
N THR A 365 -17.56 1.81 -26.39
CA THR A 365 -16.24 2.14 -25.84
C THR A 365 -15.70 0.96 -25.05
N MET A 366 -14.41 0.72 -25.19
CA MET A 366 -13.73 -0.39 -24.53
C MET A 366 -12.51 0.14 -23.78
N ASN A 367 -12.13 -0.55 -22.72
CA ASN A 367 -10.90 -0.27 -22.00
C ASN A 367 -10.23 -1.61 -21.66
N LEU A 368 -9.19 -1.92 -22.40
CA LEU A 368 -8.47 -3.19 -22.30
C LEU A 368 -7.11 -2.91 -21.64
N ASN A 369 -6.89 -3.48 -20.46
CA ASN A 369 -5.65 -3.29 -19.73
C ASN A 369 -5.00 -4.64 -19.42
N VAL A 370 -3.70 -4.72 -19.62
CA VAL A 370 -2.88 -5.83 -19.13
C VAL A 370 -1.64 -5.24 -18.48
N LYS A 371 -1.40 -5.61 -17.25
CA LYS A 371 -0.21 -5.21 -16.48
C LYS A 371 0.48 -6.46 -15.97
N GLY A 372 1.77 -6.54 -16.21
CA GLY A 372 2.61 -7.62 -15.71
C GLY A 372 3.75 -7.09 -14.88
N MET A 373 4.09 -7.83 -13.84
CA MET A 373 5.24 -7.55 -12.98
C MET A 373 6.04 -8.81 -12.74
N PHE A 374 7.36 -8.65 -12.70
CA PHE A 374 8.30 -9.62 -12.17
C PHE A 374 9.20 -8.92 -11.14
N ALA A 375 9.29 -9.45 -9.93
CA ALA A 375 10.15 -8.90 -8.89
C ALA A 375 11.05 -9.97 -8.30
N LYS A 376 12.25 -9.54 -7.92
CA LYS A 376 13.19 -10.27 -7.07
C LYS A 376 13.44 -9.45 -5.82
N ASN A 377 13.39 -10.11 -4.67
CA ASN A 377 13.68 -9.46 -3.40
C ASN A 377 14.73 -10.27 -2.65
N ARG A 378 15.70 -9.60 -2.02
CA ARG A 378 16.59 -10.16 -1.03
C ARG A 378 16.35 -9.47 0.29
N PHE A 379 15.94 -10.23 1.28
CA PHE A 379 15.57 -9.72 2.59
C PHE A 379 16.79 -9.73 3.51
N ALA A 380 17.07 -8.60 4.14
CA ALA A 380 18.00 -8.54 5.26
C ALA A 380 17.26 -8.93 6.54
N ASP A 381 17.94 -9.61 7.45
CA ASP A 381 17.36 -9.93 8.75
C ASP A 381 17.38 -8.69 9.66
N GLY A 382 16.22 -8.19 10.02
CA GLY A 382 16.06 -7.00 10.86
C GLY A 382 16.59 -7.17 12.30
N ALA A 383 16.75 -8.41 12.77
CA ALA A 383 17.35 -8.69 14.09
C ALA A 383 18.77 -8.15 14.21
N ALA A 384 19.50 -8.01 13.08
CA ALA A 384 20.83 -7.40 13.06
C ALA A 384 20.85 -5.95 13.58
N ILE A 385 19.74 -5.21 13.45
CA ILE A 385 19.66 -3.80 13.92
C ILE A 385 19.71 -3.76 15.45
N GLY A 386 18.85 -4.53 16.12
CA GLY A 386 18.84 -4.63 17.58
C GLY A 386 20.14 -5.24 18.12
N ALA A 387 20.66 -6.25 17.43
CA ALA A 387 21.94 -6.87 17.78
C ALA A 387 23.10 -5.85 17.71
N ALA A 388 23.16 -5.00 16.69
CA ALA A 388 24.19 -3.99 16.52
C ALA A 388 24.20 -2.90 17.61
N VAL A 389 23.06 -2.67 18.25
CA VAL A 389 22.95 -1.75 19.40
C VAL A 389 23.42 -2.40 20.69
N ALA A 390 23.14 -3.70 20.86
CA ALA A 390 23.35 -4.42 22.12
C ALA A 390 24.64 -5.25 22.15
N PHE A 391 25.34 -5.42 21.02
CA PHE A 391 26.56 -6.23 20.97
C PHE A 391 27.75 -5.49 21.58
N ASP A 392 28.63 -6.26 22.25
CA ASP A 392 29.84 -5.75 22.89
C ASP A 392 30.78 -5.07 21.89
N PRO A 393 31.02 -3.74 22.02
CA PRO A 393 31.88 -2.98 21.11
C PRO A 393 33.38 -3.29 21.28
N SER A 394 33.77 -4.00 22.33
CA SER A 394 35.16 -4.42 22.54
C SER A 394 35.56 -5.64 21.71
N GLN A 395 34.57 -6.30 21.08
CA GLN A 395 34.82 -7.51 20.29
C GLN A 395 35.05 -7.17 18.80
N SER A 396 35.89 -7.99 18.16
CA SER A 396 36.10 -7.92 16.72
C SER A 396 34.94 -8.59 15.96
N ILE A 397 34.75 -8.19 14.67
CA ILE A 397 33.73 -8.81 13.81
C ILE A 397 34.03 -10.29 13.60
N TYR A 398 35.30 -10.60 13.38
CA TYR A 398 35.80 -11.96 13.08
C TYR A 398 36.64 -12.50 14.19
N ASP A 399 36.63 -13.82 14.33
CA ASP A 399 37.53 -14.60 15.18
C ASP A 399 38.29 -15.59 14.29
N TYR A 400 39.59 -15.45 14.24
CA TYR A 400 40.48 -16.36 13.51
C TYR A 400 41.44 -17.09 14.46
N THR A 401 41.32 -16.86 15.76
CA THR A 401 42.24 -17.34 16.77
C THR A 401 41.73 -18.55 17.51
N SER A 402 40.45 -18.68 17.68
CA SER A 402 39.84 -19.82 18.38
C SER A 402 39.83 -21.07 17.49
N ALA A 403 40.15 -22.21 18.09
CA ALA A 403 40.20 -23.48 17.36
C ALA A 403 38.87 -23.87 16.67
N ASP A 404 37.77 -23.38 17.20
CA ASP A 404 36.42 -23.65 16.72
C ASP A 404 35.80 -22.49 15.87
N ALA A 405 36.59 -21.47 15.54
CA ALA A 405 36.10 -20.28 14.83
C ALA A 405 35.41 -20.61 13.50
N ALA A 406 35.90 -21.61 12.77
CA ALA A 406 35.30 -22.06 11.52
C ALA A 406 33.85 -22.52 11.65
N ASN A 407 33.48 -23.08 12.80
CA ASN A 407 32.12 -23.53 13.09
C ASN A 407 31.13 -22.38 13.26
N PHE A 408 31.63 -21.17 13.48
CA PHE A 408 30.88 -19.94 13.55
C PHE A 408 31.03 -19.08 12.27
N GLY A 409 31.55 -19.68 11.19
CA GLY A 409 31.83 -18.98 9.93
C GLY A 409 32.94 -17.95 10.08
N ASN A 410 33.84 -18.11 11.04
CA ASN A 410 34.90 -17.19 11.49
C ASN A 410 34.36 -15.85 12.04
N TYR A 411 33.08 -15.76 12.39
CA TYR A 411 32.54 -14.62 13.13
C TYR A 411 32.73 -14.81 14.62
N PHE A 412 33.02 -13.73 15.33
CA PHE A 412 33.04 -13.77 16.78
C PHE A 412 31.62 -14.04 17.30
N GLU A 413 31.46 -15.10 18.09
CA GLU A 413 30.21 -15.41 18.77
C GLU A 413 30.50 -15.79 20.23
N TRP A 414 29.57 -15.46 21.11
CA TRP A 414 29.65 -15.82 22.53
C TRP A 414 29.51 -17.34 22.69
N ARG A 415 30.52 -17.92 23.32
CA ARG A 415 30.55 -19.34 23.68
C ARG A 415 30.19 -19.49 25.15
N GLY A 416 29.69 -20.63 25.53
CA GLY A 416 29.39 -20.89 26.93
C GLY A 416 28.44 -22.07 27.11
N VAL A 417 28.00 -22.27 28.33
CA VAL A 417 27.09 -23.35 28.70
C VAL A 417 25.71 -23.01 28.16
N GLY A 418 25.43 -23.34 26.92
CA GLY A 418 24.12 -23.15 26.30
C GLY A 418 23.19 -24.34 26.57
N LEU A 419 21.88 -24.06 26.44
CA LEU A 419 20.86 -25.09 26.65
C LEU A 419 20.72 -26.08 25.50
N ALA A 420 21.42 -25.87 24.38
CA ALA A 420 21.38 -26.71 23.20
C ALA A 420 22.79 -27.18 22.81
N ALA A 421 23.27 -28.25 23.43
CA ALA A 421 24.40 -29.00 22.89
C ALA A 421 23.93 -29.69 21.59
N SER A 422 24.80 -29.72 20.59
CA SER A 422 24.62 -30.62 19.46
C SER A 422 24.82 -32.06 19.92
N ASP A 423 24.00 -32.99 19.45
CA ASP A 423 24.23 -34.43 19.65
C ASP A 423 25.38 -34.93 18.77
N ASP A 424 25.92 -34.09 17.90
CA ASP A 424 27.06 -34.40 17.04
C ASP A 424 28.38 -34.02 17.71
N PRO A 425 29.29 -35.02 18.00
CA PRO A 425 30.53 -34.77 18.65
C PRO A 425 31.56 -33.95 17.84
N THR A 426 31.30 -33.75 16.55
CA THR A 426 32.14 -32.90 15.68
C THR A 426 31.83 -31.41 15.81
N TRP A 427 30.67 -31.05 16.34
CA TRP A 427 30.37 -29.70 16.68
C TRP A 427 30.95 -29.32 18.03
N PRO A 428 31.70 -28.25 18.10
CA PRO A 428 32.15 -27.79 19.37
C PRO A 428 31.00 -27.31 20.19
N THR A 429 31.10 -27.56 21.40
CA THR A 429 30.30 -27.04 22.47
C THR A 429 29.69 -25.67 22.21
N THR A 430 28.41 -25.59 22.24
CA THR A 430 27.55 -24.55 22.78
C THR A 430 27.74 -23.13 22.28
N PHE A 431 26.92 -22.78 21.30
CA PHE A 431 26.45 -21.39 21.18
C PHE A 431 25.81 -20.95 22.49
N ASN A 432 26.15 -19.77 22.98
CA ASN A 432 25.38 -19.13 24.02
C ASN A 432 24.06 -18.58 23.41
N THR A 433 23.00 -19.36 23.55
CA THR A 433 21.68 -19.02 22.97
C THR A 433 21.05 -17.77 23.56
N LEU A 434 21.46 -17.37 24.77
CA LEU A 434 20.94 -16.19 25.47
C LEU A 434 21.74 -14.93 25.17
N ALA A 435 22.96 -15.03 24.67
CA ALA A 435 23.78 -13.87 24.33
C ALA A 435 23.28 -13.18 23.04
N THR A 436 23.53 -11.88 22.95
CA THR A 436 23.37 -11.12 21.72
C THR A 436 24.27 -11.73 20.64
N LYS A 437 23.72 -11.93 19.46
CA LYS A 437 24.38 -12.56 18.31
C LYS A 437 25.11 -11.53 17.48
N ASN A 438 26.20 -11.92 16.81
CA ASN A 438 26.97 -11.04 15.94
C ASN A 438 26.09 -10.51 14.80
N PRO A 439 25.88 -9.18 14.71
CA PRO A 439 24.94 -8.59 13.74
C PRO A 439 25.40 -8.76 12.29
N VAL A 440 26.69 -8.87 12.03
CA VAL A 440 27.25 -9.08 10.69
C VAL A 440 27.06 -10.54 10.27
N ALA A 441 27.24 -11.48 11.18
CA ALA A 441 26.95 -12.90 10.95
C ALA A 441 25.47 -13.14 10.64
N ILE A 442 24.56 -12.48 11.39
CA ILE A 442 23.11 -12.51 11.12
C ILE A 442 22.81 -12.16 9.66
N LEU A 443 23.44 -11.11 9.12
CA LEU A 443 23.19 -10.64 7.75
C LEU A 443 23.83 -11.53 6.69
N ASN A 444 25.05 -11.98 6.92
CA ASN A 444 25.87 -12.65 5.89
C ASN A 444 25.62 -14.15 5.80
N LEU A 445 25.25 -14.79 6.91
CA LEU A 445 25.03 -16.24 6.99
C LEU A 445 23.56 -16.64 6.76
N LYS A 446 22.72 -15.68 6.38
CA LYS A 446 21.35 -15.89 5.93
C LYS A 446 21.18 -15.38 4.51
N ASN A 447 20.67 -16.22 3.64
CA ASN A 447 20.27 -15.87 2.29
C ASN A 447 18.77 -16.12 2.14
N ASP A 448 17.99 -15.05 2.33
CA ASP A 448 16.54 -15.06 2.19
C ASP A 448 16.16 -14.23 0.96
N HIS A 449 15.63 -14.89 -0.04
CA HIS A 449 15.30 -14.25 -1.30
C HIS A 449 13.99 -14.75 -1.88
N SER A 450 13.36 -13.91 -2.71
CA SER A 450 12.12 -14.28 -3.36
C SER A 450 12.08 -13.90 -4.82
N ARG A 451 11.16 -14.55 -5.53
CA ARG A 451 10.76 -14.24 -6.91
C ARG A 451 9.24 -14.20 -6.96
N SER A 452 8.71 -13.08 -7.43
CA SER A 452 7.27 -12.86 -7.51
C SER A 452 6.90 -12.47 -8.93
N ARG A 453 5.79 -12.99 -9.42
CA ARG A 453 5.18 -12.65 -10.71
C ARG A 453 3.74 -12.35 -10.46
N ASP A 454 3.25 -11.34 -11.16
CA ASP A 454 1.86 -10.94 -11.06
C ASP A 454 1.38 -10.37 -12.40
N VAL A 455 0.16 -10.73 -12.78
CA VAL A 455 -0.49 -10.25 -14.00
C VAL A 455 -1.92 -9.86 -13.65
N ILE A 456 -2.24 -8.57 -13.81
CA ILE A 456 -3.61 -8.09 -13.83
C ILE A 456 -4.03 -7.84 -15.27
N ALA A 457 -5.19 -8.36 -15.62
CA ALA A 457 -5.85 -8.06 -16.88
C ALA A 457 -7.31 -7.68 -16.62
N ASN A 458 -7.79 -6.65 -17.29
CA ASN A 458 -9.21 -6.32 -17.32
C ASN A 458 -9.65 -5.89 -18.71
N ALA A 459 -10.90 -6.23 -19.00
CA ALA A 459 -11.61 -5.80 -20.20
C ALA A 459 -12.94 -5.20 -19.76
N GLU A 460 -13.14 -3.95 -20.08
CA GLU A 460 -14.34 -3.16 -19.79
C GLU A 460 -14.98 -2.77 -21.12
N PHE A 461 -16.30 -2.96 -21.21
CA PHE A 461 -17.12 -2.68 -22.38
C PHE A 461 -18.28 -1.81 -21.96
N ASP A 462 -18.42 -0.65 -22.59
CA ASP A 462 -19.50 0.28 -22.38
C ASP A 462 -20.25 0.46 -23.70
N TYR A 463 -21.51 0.03 -23.75
CA TYR A 463 -22.36 0.12 -24.91
C TYR A 463 -23.54 1.04 -24.69
N LYS A 464 -23.60 2.15 -25.40
CA LYS A 464 -24.76 3.04 -25.47
C LYS A 464 -25.76 2.48 -26.46
N VAL A 465 -26.99 2.21 -26.02
CA VAL A 465 -28.01 1.60 -26.87
C VAL A 465 -28.41 2.53 -28.01
N HIS A 466 -28.25 2.09 -29.25
CA HIS A 466 -28.62 2.88 -30.44
C HIS A 466 -30.09 3.27 -30.42
N GLY A 467 -30.35 4.57 -30.59
CA GLY A 467 -31.71 5.14 -30.58
C GLY A 467 -32.31 5.29 -29.18
N PHE A 468 -31.55 4.90 -28.14
CA PHE A 468 -31.92 5.12 -26.75
C PHE A 468 -30.64 5.33 -25.94
N GLU A 469 -29.88 6.37 -26.29
CA GLU A 469 -28.54 6.66 -25.80
C GLU A 469 -28.47 7.00 -24.29
N ASP A 470 -29.64 7.28 -23.68
CA ASP A 470 -29.77 7.42 -22.23
C ASP A 470 -29.51 6.09 -21.48
N LEU A 471 -29.65 4.96 -22.18
CA LEU A 471 -29.37 3.64 -21.60
C LEU A 471 -27.99 3.14 -22.05
N SER A 472 -27.15 2.82 -21.07
CA SER A 472 -25.85 2.18 -21.27
C SER A 472 -25.77 0.82 -20.60
N LEU A 473 -25.13 -0.12 -21.26
CA LEU A 473 -24.84 -1.46 -20.72
C LEU A 473 -23.34 -1.58 -20.51
N HIS A 474 -22.96 -1.98 -19.30
CA HIS A 474 -21.58 -2.12 -18.89
C HIS A 474 -21.25 -3.57 -18.57
N VAL A 475 -20.12 -4.06 -19.05
CA VAL A 475 -19.58 -5.38 -18.74
C VAL A 475 -18.10 -5.25 -18.43
N THR A 476 -17.67 -5.78 -17.30
CA THR A 476 -16.26 -5.84 -16.94
C THR A 476 -15.86 -7.26 -16.57
N ALA A 477 -14.80 -7.75 -17.15
CA ALA A 477 -14.13 -8.99 -16.76
C ALA A 477 -12.71 -8.69 -16.32
N GLY A 478 -12.33 -9.17 -15.14
CA GLY A 478 -11.02 -8.94 -14.53
C GLY A 478 -10.38 -10.22 -14.05
N ALA A 479 -9.06 -10.28 -14.12
CA ALA A 479 -8.25 -11.36 -13.57
C ALA A 479 -7.00 -10.81 -12.91
N ASP A 480 -6.66 -11.33 -11.72
CA ASP A 480 -5.42 -11.11 -11.00
C ASP A 480 -4.80 -12.48 -10.72
N ILE A 481 -3.69 -12.78 -11.39
CA ILE A 481 -2.99 -14.06 -11.33
C ILE A 481 -1.58 -13.84 -10.85
N ALA A 482 -1.33 -14.27 -9.60
CA ALA A 482 -0.08 -14.02 -8.92
C ALA A 482 0.60 -15.32 -8.48
N GLN A 483 1.91 -15.33 -8.53
CA GLN A 483 2.77 -16.40 -8.01
C GLN A 483 3.96 -15.80 -7.29
N GLY A 484 4.17 -16.19 -6.05
CA GLY A 484 5.35 -15.87 -5.27
C GLY A 484 6.06 -17.12 -4.78
N GLN A 485 7.40 -17.10 -4.76
CA GLN A 485 8.24 -18.11 -4.13
C GLN A 485 9.29 -17.40 -3.31
N GLN A 486 9.46 -17.85 -2.08
CA GLN A 486 10.52 -17.41 -1.18
C GLN A 486 11.37 -18.61 -0.81
N ASP A 487 12.67 -18.47 -0.97
CA ASP A 487 13.67 -19.45 -0.66
C ASP A 487 14.53 -18.88 0.48
N THR A 488 14.67 -19.64 1.58
CA THR A 488 15.45 -19.24 2.74
C THR A 488 16.53 -20.27 3.00
N ASP A 489 17.76 -19.81 3.04
CA ASP A 489 18.94 -20.62 3.36
C ASP A 489 19.73 -19.94 4.48
N ILE A 490 19.96 -20.68 5.57
CA ILE A 490 20.71 -20.23 6.73
C ILE A 490 21.82 -21.24 6.98
N ALA A 491 23.08 -20.79 6.93
CA ALA A 491 24.23 -21.65 7.16
C ALA A 491 24.18 -22.30 8.54
N PRO A 492 24.67 -23.55 8.72
CA PRO A 492 24.82 -24.20 10.02
C PRO A 492 25.67 -23.41 11.01
N SER A 493 26.63 -22.63 10.50
CA SER A 493 27.47 -21.71 11.29
C SER A 493 26.78 -20.43 11.72
N SER A 494 25.53 -20.23 11.33
CA SER A 494 24.77 -19.02 11.66
C SER A 494 24.25 -19.07 13.10
N PRO A 495 24.39 -17.97 13.85
CA PRO A 495 23.82 -17.88 15.20
C PRO A 495 22.27 -17.88 15.21
N LEU A 496 21.63 -17.73 14.07
CA LEU A 496 20.16 -17.79 13.93
C LEU A 496 19.63 -19.23 13.98
N LYS A 497 20.39 -20.19 13.49
CA LYS A 497 20.03 -21.61 13.42
C LYS A 497 21.28 -22.45 13.67
N PRO A 498 21.86 -22.35 14.89
CA PRO A 498 23.12 -23.01 15.21
C PRO A 498 23.04 -24.52 15.03
N TYR A 499 24.13 -25.14 14.57
CA TYR A 499 24.35 -26.54 14.31
C TYR A 499 23.67 -27.11 13.09
N TYR A 500 22.41 -26.78 12.86
CA TYR A 500 21.60 -27.43 11.83
C TYR A 500 21.41 -26.57 10.59
N GLY A 501 21.50 -25.22 10.75
CA GLY A 501 21.14 -24.32 9.69
C GLY A 501 19.66 -24.44 9.34
N TYR A 502 19.28 -23.94 8.19
CA TYR A 502 17.93 -24.06 7.66
C TYR A 502 17.95 -23.96 6.15
N ASN A 503 17.23 -24.82 5.47
CA ASN A 503 16.94 -24.72 4.06
C ASN A 503 15.46 -24.98 3.84
N GLY A 504 14.78 -24.03 3.27
CA GLY A 504 13.36 -24.14 3.04
C GLY A 504 12.88 -23.23 1.94
N TRP A 505 11.74 -23.58 1.37
CA TRP A 505 11.06 -22.73 0.44
C TRP A 505 9.56 -22.71 0.70
N SER A 506 8.94 -21.62 0.31
CA SER A 506 7.48 -21.49 0.29
C SER A 506 7.03 -20.86 -1.02
N LYS A 507 6.00 -21.41 -1.60
CA LYS A 507 5.40 -20.94 -2.86
C LYS A 507 3.92 -20.72 -2.68
N GLN A 508 3.42 -19.65 -3.25
CA GLN A 508 2.00 -19.30 -3.24
C GLN A 508 1.54 -18.97 -4.64
N LEU A 509 0.41 -19.54 -5.04
CA LEU A 509 -0.31 -19.18 -6.25
C LEU A 509 -1.65 -18.59 -5.85
N LYS A 510 -2.04 -17.52 -6.53
CA LYS A 510 -3.36 -16.89 -6.45
C LYS A 510 -3.96 -16.75 -7.82
N ARG A 511 -5.27 -16.88 -7.89
CA ARG A 511 -6.08 -16.60 -9.07
C ARG A 511 -7.40 -15.98 -8.60
N ASN A 512 -7.50 -14.68 -8.78
CA ASN A 512 -8.70 -13.95 -8.47
C ASN A 512 -9.38 -13.55 -9.78
N LEU A 513 -10.64 -13.89 -9.93
CA LEU A 513 -11.44 -13.59 -11.11
C LEU A 513 -12.59 -12.70 -10.69
N THR A 514 -12.88 -11.69 -11.46
CA THR A 514 -14.01 -10.79 -11.25
C THR A 514 -14.81 -10.66 -12.54
N PHE A 515 -16.11 -10.64 -12.40
CA PHE A 515 -17.04 -10.34 -13.48
C PHE A 515 -18.13 -9.45 -12.92
N ASN A 516 -18.37 -8.32 -13.55
CA ASN A 516 -19.51 -7.48 -13.23
C ASN A 516 -20.23 -7.01 -14.49
N THR A 517 -21.52 -6.81 -14.36
CA THR A 517 -22.36 -6.23 -15.40
C THR A 517 -23.43 -5.36 -14.77
N TYR A 518 -23.71 -4.23 -15.39
CA TYR A 518 -24.79 -3.36 -14.95
C TYR A 518 -25.40 -2.60 -16.13
N ALA A 519 -26.66 -2.23 -15.97
CA ALA A 519 -27.34 -1.28 -16.83
C ALA A 519 -27.42 0.07 -16.12
N GLN A 520 -27.19 1.12 -16.84
CA GLN A 520 -27.26 2.49 -16.35
C GLN A 520 -28.15 3.32 -17.27
N TYR A 521 -29.16 3.94 -16.69
CA TYR A 521 -30.02 4.89 -17.37
C TYR A 521 -29.72 6.28 -16.85
N TYR A 522 -29.26 7.17 -17.73
CA TYR A 522 -28.96 8.57 -17.45
C TYR A 522 -29.85 9.48 -18.29
N HIS A 523 -30.64 10.33 -17.65
CA HIS A 523 -31.50 11.25 -18.31
C HIS A 523 -31.27 12.70 -17.87
N ASP A 524 -31.05 13.56 -18.85
CA ASP A 524 -30.90 15.00 -18.68
C ASP A 524 -32.21 15.70 -19.15
N PHE A 525 -32.95 16.25 -18.22
CA PHE A 525 -34.26 16.80 -18.47
C PHE A 525 -34.26 18.11 -19.28
N LYS A 526 -33.19 18.59 -19.79
CA LYS A 526 -33.11 19.82 -20.65
C LYS A 526 -34.04 20.97 -20.20
N ASP A 527 -34.46 20.97 -18.94
CA ASP A 527 -35.33 21.99 -18.35
C ASP A 527 -34.53 23.21 -17.89
N ALA A 528 -35.22 24.32 -17.62
CA ALA A 528 -34.57 25.52 -17.10
C ALA A 528 -33.96 25.33 -15.73
N ALA A 529 -34.36 24.30 -15.00
CA ALA A 529 -33.86 23.93 -13.68
C ALA A 529 -32.62 23.00 -13.73
N LYS A 530 -32.20 22.53 -14.93
CA LYS A 530 -31.05 21.64 -15.12
C LYS A 530 -31.10 20.37 -14.22
N ASN A 531 -32.25 19.75 -14.19
CA ASN A 531 -32.41 18.50 -13.45
C ASN A 531 -31.82 17.34 -14.24
N HIS A 532 -31.15 16.38 -13.53
CA HIS A 532 -30.78 15.14 -14.15
C HIS A 532 -30.96 13.97 -13.17
N PHE A 533 -31.10 12.79 -13.74
CA PHE A 533 -31.35 11.56 -13.04
C PHE A 533 -30.47 10.44 -13.59
N ASP A 534 -29.85 9.68 -12.73
CA ASP A 534 -29.01 8.53 -13.05
C ASP A 534 -29.39 7.38 -12.16
N ILE A 535 -29.74 6.25 -12.74
CA ILE A 535 -30.00 4.99 -12.01
C ILE A 535 -29.21 3.86 -12.64
N MET A 536 -28.62 3.04 -11.82
CA MET A 536 -27.94 1.81 -12.24
C MET A 536 -28.36 0.63 -11.38
N ALA A 537 -28.39 -0.56 -12.00
CA ALA A 537 -28.56 -1.83 -11.33
C ALA A 537 -27.65 -2.88 -11.96
N GLY A 538 -27.05 -3.73 -11.13
CA GLY A 538 -26.06 -4.66 -11.63
C GLY A 538 -25.84 -5.89 -10.75
N TYR A 539 -25.00 -6.73 -11.29
CA TYR A 539 -24.55 -8.00 -10.72
C TYR A 539 -23.04 -8.06 -10.74
N GLU A 540 -22.45 -8.62 -9.67
CA GLU A 540 -21.02 -8.87 -9.59
C GLU A 540 -20.77 -10.28 -9.06
N TRP A 541 -19.77 -10.95 -9.62
CA TRP A 541 -19.26 -12.22 -9.18
C TRP A 541 -17.75 -12.14 -9.02
N GLN A 542 -17.25 -12.66 -7.89
CA GLN A 542 -15.82 -12.73 -7.59
C GLN A 542 -15.47 -14.15 -7.12
N HIS A 543 -14.35 -14.67 -7.60
CA HIS A 543 -13.81 -15.95 -7.18
C HIS A 543 -12.36 -15.77 -6.78
N PHE A 544 -12.05 -16.16 -5.55
CA PHE A 544 -10.72 -16.12 -4.98
C PHE A 544 -10.23 -17.55 -4.79
N TRP A 545 -9.12 -17.88 -5.42
CA TRP A 545 -8.47 -19.16 -5.29
C TRP A 545 -7.01 -18.99 -4.92
N ARG A 546 -6.56 -19.75 -3.93
CA ARG A 546 -5.20 -19.71 -3.44
C ARG A 546 -4.66 -21.11 -3.25
N LYS A 547 -3.38 -21.34 -3.54
CA LYS A 547 -2.67 -22.58 -3.26
C LYS A 547 -1.32 -22.28 -2.65
N ASP A 548 -1.14 -22.71 -1.41
CA ASP A 548 0.12 -22.65 -0.70
C ASP A 548 0.87 -23.97 -0.81
N LYS A 549 2.17 -23.89 -1.05
CA LYS A 549 3.10 -25.01 -0.99
C LYS A 549 4.32 -24.60 -0.19
N SER A 550 4.86 -25.51 0.61
CA SER A 550 6.11 -25.24 1.31
C SER A 550 6.87 -26.51 1.63
N ARG A 551 8.17 -26.35 1.81
CA ARG A 551 9.07 -27.37 2.36
C ARG A 551 10.13 -26.67 3.21
N ALA A 552 10.45 -27.23 4.35
CA ALA A 552 11.53 -26.76 5.20
C ALA A 552 12.37 -27.94 5.68
N ILE A 553 13.69 -27.76 5.62
CA ILE A 553 14.66 -28.76 6.03
C ILE A 553 15.69 -28.04 6.91
N GLN A 554 15.96 -28.57 8.09
CA GLN A 554 17.10 -28.15 8.87
C GLN A 554 18.31 -28.98 8.47
N TYR A 555 19.50 -28.36 8.32
CA TYR A 555 20.75 -29.08 8.12
C TYR A 555 21.17 -29.75 9.42
N TYR A 556 21.66 -30.94 9.29
CA TYR A 556 22.27 -31.66 10.39
C TYR A 556 23.68 -32.04 10.01
N PRO A 557 24.65 -31.98 10.92
CA PRO A 557 26.01 -32.43 10.66
C PRO A 557 26.03 -33.86 10.15
N SER A 558 26.82 -34.10 9.12
CA SER A 558 26.76 -35.30 8.27
C SER A 558 27.07 -36.64 8.95
N THR A 559 27.59 -36.61 10.21
CA THR A 559 27.99 -37.80 10.96
C THR A 559 26.82 -38.57 11.56
N ASN A 560 25.63 -37.98 11.65
CA ASN A 560 24.43 -38.62 12.17
C ASN A 560 23.21 -38.48 11.24
N SER A 561 23.17 -39.34 10.23
CA SER A 561 22.11 -39.35 9.22
C SER A 561 20.70 -39.64 9.79
N LYS A 562 20.60 -40.31 10.94
CA LYS A 562 19.32 -40.57 11.62
C LYS A 562 18.76 -39.32 12.26
N ALA A 563 19.60 -38.49 12.83
CA ALA A 563 19.17 -37.26 13.44
C ALA A 563 18.78 -36.20 12.37
N GLY A 564 19.41 -36.20 11.23
CA GLY A 564 19.01 -35.35 10.10
C GLY A 564 17.56 -35.57 9.66
N GLN A 565 17.02 -36.76 9.85
CA GLN A 565 15.63 -37.09 9.55
C GLN A 565 14.63 -36.56 10.60
N ILE A 566 15.07 -36.27 11.81
CA ILE A 566 14.21 -35.80 12.91
C ILE A 566 13.97 -34.30 12.81
N TYR A 567 14.85 -33.54 12.15
CA TYR A 567 14.81 -32.08 12.05
C TYR A 567 14.03 -31.57 10.84
N TYR A 568 13.15 -32.37 10.32
CA TYR A 568 12.17 -31.88 9.38
C TYR A 568 11.14 -30.98 10.06
N ASP A 569 10.70 -30.00 9.34
CA ASP A 569 9.65 -29.13 9.82
C ASP A 569 8.43 -29.97 10.22
N SER A 570 8.03 -29.82 11.47
CA SER A 570 6.86 -30.49 12.01
C SER A 570 5.63 -30.20 11.13
N GLY A 571 4.96 -31.22 10.70
CA GLY A 571 3.80 -31.11 9.81
C GLY A 571 4.09 -31.49 8.36
N LYS A 572 5.28 -32.01 8.07
CA LYS A 572 5.61 -32.61 6.78
C LYS A 572 5.51 -34.13 6.93
N ASP A 573 4.64 -34.69 6.15
CA ASP A 573 4.53 -36.14 6.08
C ASP A 573 5.54 -36.65 5.05
N TYR A 574 6.20 -37.75 5.40
CA TYR A 574 6.98 -38.54 4.47
C TYR A 574 6.01 -39.43 3.68
N ASN A 575 6.24 -39.54 2.40
CA ASN A 575 5.60 -40.60 1.65
C ASN A 575 6.14 -41.99 2.13
N LYS A 576 5.49 -43.07 1.68
CA LYS A 576 5.85 -44.44 2.06
C LYS A 576 7.31 -44.81 1.72
N ASP A 577 7.94 -44.08 0.82
CA ASP A 577 9.32 -44.25 0.38
C ASP A 577 10.34 -43.43 1.19
N GLY A 578 9.89 -42.73 2.24
CA GLY A 578 10.74 -41.88 3.08
C GLY A 578 11.13 -40.54 2.46
N VAL A 579 10.47 -40.14 1.37
CA VAL A 579 10.69 -38.84 0.73
C VAL A 579 9.80 -37.79 1.38
N LEU A 580 10.36 -36.64 1.73
CA LEU A 580 9.62 -35.54 2.30
C LEU A 580 8.62 -34.97 1.30
N GLU A 581 7.36 -35.00 1.65
CA GLU A 581 6.30 -34.41 0.84
C GLU A 581 6.20 -32.90 1.03
N ASP A 582 5.79 -32.21 -0.03
CA ASP A 582 5.49 -30.81 0.04
C ASP A 582 4.16 -30.61 0.78
N TYR A 583 4.14 -29.69 1.74
CA TYR A 583 2.89 -29.21 2.29
C TYR A 583 2.11 -28.46 1.19
N VAL A 584 0.88 -28.88 0.94
CA VAL A 584 0.02 -28.29 -0.09
C VAL A 584 -1.34 -27.98 0.51
N TYR A 585 -1.74 -26.70 0.48
CA TYR A 585 -3.01 -26.25 1.03
C TYR A 585 -3.74 -25.32 0.04
N PRO A 586 -4.73 -25.83 -0.72
CA PRO A 586 -5.58 -25.00 -1.55
C PRO A 586 -6.78 -24.48 -0.77
N THR A 587 -7.16 -23.23 -1.02
CA THR A 587 -8.39 -22.62 -0.50
C THR A 587 -9.10 -21.83 -1.60
N GLU A 588 -10.42 -21.71 -1.46
CA GLU A 588 -11.22 -20.86 -2.35
C GLU A 588 -12.44 -20.30 -1.65
N ASN A 589 -12.85 -19.13 -2.12
CA ASN A 589 -14.12 -18.54 -1.72
C ASN A 589 -14.74 -17.73 -2.86
N TYR A 590 -16.06 -17.52 -2.74
CA TYR A 590 -16.87 -16.81 -3.72
C TYR A 590 -17.62 -15.66 -3.05
N LEU A 591 -17.77 -14.58 -3.80
CA LEU A 591 -18.61 -13.46 -3.46
C LEU A 591 -19.53 -13.16 -4.65
N VAL A 592 -20.83 -13.15 -4.39
CA VAL A 592 -21.86 -12.80 -5.37
C VAL A 592 -22.63 -11.59 -4.87
N SER A 593 -22.84 -10.60 -5.70
CA SER A 593 -23.44 -9.37 -5.27
C SER A 593 -24.47 -8.84 -6.27
N PHE A 594 -25.55 -8.27 -5.74
CA PHE A 594 -26.51 -7.46 -6.48
C PHE A 594 -26.46 -6.04 -5.94
N PHE A 595 -26.41 -5.07 -6.81
CA PHE A 595 -26.31 -3.67 -6.39
C PHE A 595 -27.14 -2.73 -7.25
N GLY A 596 -27.52 -1.62 -6.65
CA GLY A 596 -28.19 -0.52 -7.35
C GLY A 596 -27.79 0.82 -6.74
N ARG A 597 -27.74 1.84 -7.57
CA ARG A 597 -27.48 3.22 -7.17
C ARG A 597 -28.38 4.16 -7.96
N SER A 598 -28.92 5.15 -7.29
CA SER A 598 -29.66 6.23 -7.91
C SER A 598 -29.05 7.57 -7.49
N ASN A 599 -28.77 8.43 -8.45
CA ASN A 599 -28.28 9.78 -8.25
C ASN A 599 -29.29 10.77 -8.86
N TRP A 600 -29.66 11.76 -8.10
CA TRP A 600 -30.55 12.82 -8.54
C TRP A 600 -29.88 14.15 -8.33
N SER A 601 -29.87 14.99 -9.35
CA SER A 601 -29.47 16.39 -9.27
C SER A 601 -30.68 17.27 -9.56
N LEU A 602 -30.99 18.12 -8.63
CA LEU A 602 -32.12 19.06 -8.71
C LEU A 602 -31.57 20.47 -8.71
N MET A 603 -31.97 21.27 -9.75
CA MET A 603 -31.58 22.66 -9.91
C MET A 603 -30.05 22.89 -9.94
N ASP A 604 -29.28 21.87 -10.24
CA ASP A 604 -27.80 21.87 -10.16
C ASP A 604 -27.26 22.33 -8.78
N ARG A 605 -28.08 22.20 -7.71
CA ARG A 605 -27.78 22.60 -6.34
C ARG A 605 -27.97 21.53 -5.30
N TYR A 606 -28.99 20.68 -5.47
CA TYR A 606 -29.32 19.62 -4.52
C TYR A 606 -29.02 18.28 -5.15
N TYR A 607 -28.16 17.52 -4.54
CA TYR A 607 -27.73 16.24 -5.03
C TYR A 607 -28.11 15.16 -4.00
N LEU A 608 -28.77 14.12 -4.45
CA LEU A 608 -29.18 12.99 -3.63
C LEU A 608 -28.64 11.71 -4.24
N THR A 609 -27.99 10.88 -3.44
CA THR A 609 -27.52 9.56 -3.82
C THR A 609 -28.11 8.52 -2.88
N ALA A 610 -28.69 7.46 -3.43
CA ALA A 610 -29.11 6.28 -2.70
C ALA A 610 -28.42 5.05 -3.30
N THR A 611 -27.84 4.20 -2.45
CA THR A 611 -27.19 2.96 -2.88
C THR A 611 -27.70 1.81 -2.04
N PHE A 612 -27.95 0.67 -2.69
CA PHE A 612 -28.27 -0.58 -2.03
C PHE A 612 -27.43 -1.69 -2.61
N ARG A 613 -26.82 -2.51 -1.75
CA ARG A 613 -26.06 -3.68 -2.16
C ARG A 613 -26.39 -4.87 -1.28
N ALA A 614 -26.51 -6.04 -1.89
CA ALA A 614 -26.65 -7.32 -1.24
C ALA A 614 -25.45 -8.19 -1.62
N ASP A 615 -24.68 -8.63 -0.63
CA ASP A 615 -23.50 -9.50 -0.81
C ASP A 615 -23.78 -10.90 -0.24
N GLY A 616 -23.52 -11.93 -1.04
CA GLY A 616 -23.56 -13.33 -0.65
C GLY A 616 -22.16 -13.93 -0.67
N SER A 617 -21.64 -14.35 0.51
CA SER A 617 -20.33 -14.94 0.66
C SER A 617 -20.38 -16.41 1.00
N SER A 618 -19.48 -17.19 0.39
CA SER A 618 -19.29 -18.61 0.73
C SER A 618 -18.61 -18.85 2.08
N ARG A 619 -18.09 -17.81 2.74
CA ARG A 619 -17.42 -17.89 4.05
C ARG A 619 -18.39 -18.07 5.21
N PHE A 620 -19.69 -17.81 5.00
CA PHE A 620 -20.72 -17.87 6.02
C PHE A 620 -21.79 -18.89 5.71
N LYS A 621 -22.36 -19.49 6.74
CA LYS A 621 -23.55 -20.33 6.58
C LYS A 621 -24.79 -19.52 6.19
N LYS A 622 -24.92 -18.31 6.76
CA LYS A 622 -25.91 -17.30 6.35
C LYS A 622 -25.24 -16.39 5.32
N HIS A 623 -25.33 -16.75 4.05
CA HIS A 623 -24.54 -16.15 3.00
C HIS A 623 -24.76 -14.66 2.79
N TRP A 624 -25.98 -14.12 3.00
CA TRP A 624 -26.37 -12.80 2.56
C TRP A 624 -26.29 -11.72 3.64
N ALA A 625 -25.76 -10.55 3.26
CA ALA A 625 -25.81 -9.31 4.02
C ALA A 625 -26.22 -8.13 3.12
N TYR A 626 -26.76 -7.07 3.73
CA TYR A 626 -27.34 -5.93 3.05
C TYR A 626 -26.71 -4.61 3.49
N PHE A 627 -26.38 -3.77 2.54
CA PHE A 627 -25.61 -2.55 2.75
C PHE A 627 -26.30 -1.34 2.10
N PRO A 628 -27.28 -0.71 2.77
CA PRO A 628 -27.90 0.52 2.31
C PRO A 628 -27.03 1.74 2.60
N SER A 629 -27.11 2.78 1.76
CA SER A 629 -26.53 4.08 2.04
C SER A 629 -27.31 5.22 1.40
N PHE A 630 -27.22 6.41 2.01
CA PHE A 630 -27.80 7.66 1.53
C PHE A 630 -26.82 8.80 1.69
N ALA A 631 -26.78 9.68 0.70
CA ALA A 631 -26.00 10.89 0.75
C ALA A 631 -26.78 12.06 0.17
N PHE A 632 -26.57 13.24 0.76
CA PHE A 632 -27.15 14.49 0.31
C PHE A 632 -26.06 15.56 0.23
N ALA A 633 -26.05 16.34 -0.85
CA ALA A 633 -25.19 17.50 -0.93
C ALA A 633 -25.98 18.73 -1.41
N TRP A 634 -25.64 19.88 -0.84
CA TRP A 634 -26.26 21.16 -1.12
C TRP A 634 -25.21 22.20 -1.48
N LYS A 635 -25.19 22.65 -2.73
CA LYS A 635 -24.38 23.77 -3.19
C LYS A 635 -24.98 25.09 -2.71
N MET A 636 -24.68 25.48 -1.49
CA MET A 636 -25.22 26.66 -0.84
C MET A 636 -24.82 27.97 -1.57
N LYS A 637 -23.61 27.97 -2.18
CA LYS A 637 -23.10 29.14 -2.93
C LYS A 637 -24.04 29.58 -4.06
N ASP A 638 -24.76 28.64 -4.66
CA ASP A 638 -25.66 28.91 -5.80
C ASP A 638 -27.03 29.41 -5.37
N GLU A 639 -27.30 29.49 -4.06
CA GLU A 639 -28.51 30.08 -3.51
C GLU A 639 -28.49 31.63 -3.55
N ASN A 640 -29.65 32.23 -3.72
CA ASN A 640 -29.79 33.69 -3.83
C ASN A 640 -29.13 34.47 -2.67
N LYS A 641 -29.14 33.90 -1.46
CA LYS A 641 -28.54 34.54 -0.28
C LYS A 641 -27.01 34.58 -0.33
N PHE A 642 -26.38 33.63 -1.00
CA PHE A 642 -24.90 33.47 -1.01
C PHE A 642 -24.31 33.84 -2.37
N ARG A 643 -25.10 33.82 -3.45
CA ARG A 643 -24.66 34.05 -4.84
C ARG A 643 -23.91 35.37 -4.99
N ASP A 644 -24.40 36.43 -4.42
CA ASP A 644 -23.87 37.78 -4.59
C ASP A 644 -22.67 38.08 -3.68
N ILE A 645 -22.29 37.17 -2.80
CA ILE A 645 -21.12 37.31 -1.93
C ILE A 645 -19.85 37.09 -2.76
N LYS A 646 -19.22 38.19 -3.21
CA LYS A 646 -18.06 38.15 -4.13
C LYS A 646 -16.83 37.48 -3.58
N TRP A 647 -16.57 37.55 -2.27
CA TRP A 647 -15.39 36.92 -1.67
C TRP A 647 -15.57 35.39 -1.46
N LEU A 648 -16.81 34.91 -1.41
CA LEU A 648 -17.16 33.49 -1.27
C LEU A 648 -17.26 32.87 -2.67
N SER A 649 -16.36 31.96 -3.00
CA SER A 649 -16.28 31.31 -4.33
C SER A 649 -16.97 29.97 -4.37
N ASP A 650 -17.05 29.27 -3.24
CA ASP A 650 -17.70 27.96 -3.10
C ASP A 650 -18.19 27.78 -1.68
N LEU A 651 -19.33 27.12 -1.52
CA LEU A 651 -19.85 26.67 -0.24
C LEU A 651 -20.81 25.51 -0.46
N LYS A 652 -20.45 24.32 0.01
CA LYS A 652 -21.20 23.08 -0.19
C LYS A 652 -21.27 22.27 1.10
N LEU A 653 -22.49 21.95 1.53
CA LEU A 653 -22.74 21.03 2.67
C LEU A 653 -22.92 19.61 2.12
N ARG A 654 -22.34 18.63 2.80
CA ARG A 654 -22.48 17.20 2.52
C ARG A 654 -22.93 16.45 3.76
N LEU A 655 -23.93 15.59 3.60
CA LEU A 655 -24.42 14.68 4.63
C LEU A 655 -24.41 13.26 4.09
N GLY A 656 -23.89 12.32 4.85
CA GLY A 656 -23.80 10.92 4.44
C GLY A 656 -24.13 9.98 5.57
N TRP A 657 -24.83 8.90 5.26
CA TRP A 657 -25.07 7.76 6.12
C TRP A 657 -24.97 6.48 5.30
N GLY A 658 -24.43 5.41 5.89
CA GLY A 658 -24.45 4.11 5.24
C GLY A 658 -23.87 3.01 6.10
N MET A 659 -24.12 1.79 5.65
CA MET A 659 -23.65 0.57 6.24
C MET A 659 -22.70 -0.15 5.27
N THR A 660 -21.63 -0.73 5.82
CA THR A 660 -20.67 -1.56 5.09
C THR A 660 -20.31 -2.78 5.93
N GLY A 661 -19.87 -3.85 5.28
CA GLY A 661 -19.49 -5.09 5.95
C GLY A 661 -17.99 -5.35 5.93
N GLN A 662 -17.55 -6.30 6.73
CA GLN A 662 -16.19 -6.82 6.75
C GLN A 662 -16.22 -8.35 6.92
N GLN A 663 -15.48 -9.06 6.07
CA GLN A 663 -15.30 -10.51 6.16
C GLN A 663 -13.81 -10.95 6.19
N GLU A 664 -12.90 -10.01 5.98
CA GLU A 664 -11.46 -10.30 5.98
C GLU A 664 -11.03 -10.68 7.40
N GLY A 665 -10.35 -11.80 7.56
CA GLY A 665 -10.02 -12.36 8.88
C GLY A 665 -10.89 -13.56 9.27
N ILE A 666 -11.99 -13.82 8.56
CA ILE A 666 -12.72 -15.10 8.63
C ILE A 666 -12.08 -16.05 7.64
N GLY A 667 -11.72 -17.26 8.09
CA GLY A 667 -11.24 -18.31 7.21
C GLY A 667 -12.33 -18.82 6.26
N ASP A 668 -11.93 -19.38 5.14
CA ASP A 668 -12.84 -19.76 4.05
C ASP A 668 -13.81 -20.88 4.47
N TYR A 669 -13.48 -21.65 5.54
CA TYR A 669 -14.21 -22.88 5.94
C TYR A 669 -14.58 -22.90 7.43
N ASN A 670 -14.63 -21.76 8.13
CA ASN A 670 -14.82 -21.70 9.58
C ASN A 670 -16.17 -22.23 10.09
N TYR A 671 -17.17 -22.36 9.24
CA TYR A 671 -18.47 -22.93 9.61
C TYR A 671 -18.61 -24.41 9.25
N PHE A 672 -17.59 -25.02 8.63
CA PHE A 672 -17.53 -26.45 8.39
C PHE A 672 -16.96 -27.21 9.59
N ASP A 673 -17.38 -28.45 9.75
CA ASP A 673 -16.77 -29.37 10.70
C ASP A 673 -15.44 -29.87 10.12
N ILE A 674 -14.33 -29.22 10.52
CA ILE A 674 -12.98 -29.49 10.02
C ILE A 674 -12.18 -30.25 11.06
N TYR A 675 -11.45 -31.27 10.60
CA TYR A 675 -10.47 -31.99 11.38
C TYR A 675 -9.06 -31.64 10.93
N GLN A 676 -8.19 -31.44 11.89
CA GLN A 676 -6.77 -31.21 11.65
C GLN A 676 -6.01 -32.49 11.97
N THR A 677 -5.15 -32.94 11.07
CA THR A 677 -4.21 -34.03 11.34
C THR A 677 -3.06 -33.49 12.17
N GLY A 678 -2.66 -34.21 13.21
CA GLY A 678 -1.49 -33.93 14.03
C GLY A 678 -0.45 -35.03 13.84
N ASN A 679 0.78 -34.75 14.17
CA ASN A 679 1.86 -35.74 14.22
C ASN A 679 1.94 -36.40 15.61
N SER A 680 2.54 -37.56 15.67
CA SER A 680 2.69 -38.38 16.88
C SER A 680 3.43 -37.71 18.04
N THR A 681 4.16 -36.61 17.80
CA THR A 681 4.96 -35.92 18.81
C THR A 681 4.16 -34.96 19.69
N ASN A 682 2.92 -34.64 19.31
CA ASN A 682 2.08 -33.68 20.05
C ASN A 682 1.22 -34.27 21.17
N GLY A 683 1.49 -35.52 21.61
CA GLY A 683 0.93 -36.09 22.83
C GLY A 683 -0.56 -36.38 22.82
N TYR A 684 -1.20 -36.49 21.65
CA TYR A 684 -2.62 -36.81 21.53
C TYR A 684 -2.87 -38.29 21.37
N TYR A 685 -4.02 -38.75 21.83
CA TYR A 685 -4.41 -40.13 21.79
C TYR A 685 -4.43 -40.70 20.37
N PRO A 686 -3.72 -41.76 20.06
CA PRO A 686 -3.79 -42.41 18.77
C PRO A 686 -5.20 -43.04 18.63
N VAL A 687 -6.02 -42.46 17.80
CA VAL A 687 -7.38 -42.98 17.48
C VAL A 687 -7.29 -44.09 16.42
N THR A 688 -6.18 -44.09 15.69
CA THR A 688 -5.91 -45.12 14.67
C THR A 688 -4.56 -45.74 14.97
N GLY A 689 -4.37 -47.01 14.80
CA GLY A 689 -3.15 -47.76 15.14
C GLY A 689 -1.87 -47.35 14.39
N GLU A 690 -1.96 -46.33 13.52
CA GLU A 690 -0.87 -45.82 12.68
C GLU A 690 -0.31 -44.45 13.15
N GLY A 691 -0.69 -43.97 14.32
CA GLY A 691 -0.16 -42.72 14.88
C GLY A 691 -0.65 -41.43 14.27
N ILE A 692 -1.59 -41.47 13.35
CA ILE A 692 -2.26 -40.27 12.81
C ILE A 692 -3.34 -39.82 13.79
N ILE A 693 -3.18 -38.59 14.30
CA ILE A 693 -4.15 -38.02 15.24
C ILE A 693 -5.00 -37.02 14.51
N VAL A 694 -6.31 -37.22 14.62
CA VAL A 694 -7.30 -36.30 14.04
C VAL A 694 -7.91 -35.48 15.17
N ARG A 695 -7.78 -34.17 15.08
CA ARG A 695 -8.27 -33.22 16.07
C ARG A 695 -9.32 -32.30 15.46
N PRO A 696 -10.56 -32.27 16.01
CA PRO A 696 -11.55 -31.34 15.52
C PRO A 696 -11.17 -29.88 15.82
N GLN A 697 -11.50 -28.99 14.90
CA GLN A 697 -11.39 -27.55 15.09
C GLN A 697 -12.64 -27.01 15.82
N ALA A 698 -12.51 -25.80 16.38
CA ALA A 698 -13.67 -25.07 16.85
C ALA A 698 -14.60 -24.74 15.70
N VAL A 699 -15.89 -24.92 15.89
CA VAL A 699 -16.92 -24.63 14.88
C VAL A 699 -17.91 -23.62 15.44
N ASN A 700 -18.18 -22.58 14.65
CA ASN A 700 -19.28 -21.67 14.89
C ASN A 700 -20.08 -21.47 13.61
N LYS A 701 -21.27 -22.08 13.55
CA LYS A 701 -22.16 -22.02 12.39
C LYS A 701 -22.96 -20.72 12.30
N ASP A 702 -22.90 -19.89 13.35
CA ASP A 702 -23.61 -18.61 13.43
C ASP A 702 -22.70 -17.40 13.14
N LEU A 703 -21.46 -17.62 12.68
CA LEU A 703 -20.58 -16.56 12.25
C LEU A 703 -21.26 -15.72 11.16
N THR A 704 -21.13 -14.40 11.34
CA THR A 704 -21.69 -13.40 10.43
C THR A 704 -20.65 -12.29 10.16
N TRP A 705 -21.04 -11.32 9.37
CA TRP A 705 -20.25 -10.16 9.00
C TRP A 705 -20.03 -9.22 10.19
N GLU A 706 -18.87 -8.60 10.30
CA GLU A 706 -18.76 -7.37 11.06
C GLU A 706 -19.47 -6.26 10.27
N THR A 707 -20.26 -5.44 10.94
CA THR A 707 -21.04 -4.37 10.30
C THR A 707 -20.61 -3.01 10.80
N THR A 708 -20.24 -2.12 9.89
CA THR A 708 -19.84 -0.74 10.20
C THR A 708 -20.90 0.24 9.70
N THR A 709 -21.51 0.99 10.62
CA THR A 709 -22.41 2.12 10.31
C THR A 709 -21.62 3.42 10.43
N THR A 710 -21.72 4.26 9.40
CA THR A 710 -20.99 5.55 9.34
C THR A 710 -21.96 6.72 9.14
N TYR A 711 -21.75 7.78 9.88
CA TYR A 711 -22.35 9.10 9.69
C TYR A 711 -21.26 10.10 9.33
N ASN A 712 -21.50 10.94 8.34
CA ASN A 712 -20.56 11.97 7.87
C ASN A 712 -21.24 13.31 7.66
N VAL A 713 -20.63 14.39 8.13
CA VAL A 713 -21.03 15.77 7.84
C VAL A 713 -19.79 16.49 7.31
N GLY A 714 -19.88 17.00 6.09
CA GLY A 714 -18.79 17.70 5.42
C GLY A 714 -19.18 19.08 4.95
N LEU A 715 -18.24 20.03 5.01
CA LEU A 715 -18.37 21.36 4.47
C LEU A 715 -17.19 21.65 3.56
N ASP A 716 -17.47 21.82 2.26
CA ASP A 716 -16.48 22.31 1.28
C ASP A 716 -16.67 23.81 1.12
N TRP A 717 -15.57 24.55 1.07
CA TRP A 717 -15.60 25.99 0.95
C TRP A 717 -14.43 26.52 0.13
N GLY A 718 -14.64 27.68 -0.49
CA GLY A 718 -13.61 28.41 -1.23
C GLY A 718 -13.85 29.90 -1.16
N ILE A 719 -12.79 30.66 -1.01
CA ILE A 719 -12.83 32.11 -0.95
C ILE A 719 -11.80 32.74 -1.88
N LEU A 720 -12.01 34.04 -2.21
CA LEU A 720 -11.10 34.84 -3.03
C LEU A 720 -10.79 34.16 -4.38
N ASN A 721 -11.83 33.76 -5.12
CA ASN A 721 -11.70 33.04 -6.40
C ASN A 721 -10.87 31.75 -6.25
N GLN A 722 -11.23 30.93 -5.23
CA GLN A 722 -10.53 29.66 -4.92
C GLN A 722 -9.05 29.86 -4.54
N ARG A 723 -8.60 31.07 -4.22
CA ARG A 723 -7.22 31.30 -3.77
C ARG A 723 -6.95 30.64 -2.43
N LEU A 724 -7.97 30.62 -1.56
CA LEU A 724 -7.98 29.79 -0.36
C LEU A 724 -9.22 28.92 -0.39
N SER A 725 -9.04 27.62 -0.32
CA SER A 725 -10.13 26.62 -0.34
C SER A 725 -9.83 25.49 0.62
N GLY A 726 -10.86 24.75 1.00
CA GLY A 726 -10.67 23.59 1.87
C GLY A 726 -11.94 22.82 2.11
N SER A 727 -11.78 21.77 2.91
CA SER A 727 -12.90 20.97 3.42
C SER A 727 -12.72 20.69 4.91
N VAL A 728 -13.84 20.58 5.61
CA VAL A 728 -13.90 20.10 6.99
C VAL A 728 -14.92 18.97 7.01
N ASP A 729 -14.49 17.78 7.43
CA ASP A 729 -15.36 16.62 7.59
C ASP A 729 -15.38 16.18 9.05
N TRP A 730 -16.55 15.99 9.61
CA TRP A 730 -16.78 15.29 10.87
C TRP A 730 -17.39 13.92 10.56
N TYR A 731 -16.93 12.88 11.27
CA TYR A 731 -17.48 11.54 11.11
C TYR A 731 -17.65 10.83 12.46
N TYR A 732 -18.62 9.93 12.47
CA TYR A 732 -18.84 8.94 13.53
C TYR A 732 -19.05 7.59 12.87
N ARG A 733 -18.28 6.59 13.30
CA ARG A 733 -18.32 5.21 12.82
C ARG A 733 -18.49 4.27 13.99
N LYS A 734 -19.44 3.36 13.88
CA LYS A 734 -19.66 2.28 14.86
C LYS A 734 -19.60 0.94 14.16
N THR A 735 -18.70 0.06 14.62
CA THR A 735 -18.63 -1.33 14.17
C THR A 735 -19.20 -2.24 15.26
N THR A 736 -20.13 -3.08 14.89
CA THR A 736 -20.78 -4.10 15.72
C THR A 736 -20.44 -5.50 15.18
N ASP A 737 -20.74 -6.50 15.97
CA ASP A 737 -20.51 -7.90 15.64
C ASP A 737 -19.02 -8.18 15.32
N LEU A 738 -18.12 -7.57 16.11
CA LEU A 738 -16.69 -7.75 15.93
C LEU A 738 -16.30 -9.22 16.02
N LEU A 739 -15.47 -9.66 15.09
CA LEU A 739 -14.84 -10.96 15.14
C LEU A 739 -13.85 -11.01 16.30
N ASN A 740 -14.09 -11.91 17.23
CA ASN A 740 -13.21 -12.16 18.36
C ASN A 740 -13.18 -13.65 18.68
N THR A 741 -12.13 -14.09 19.37
CA THR A 741 -12.06 -15.44 19.90
C THR A 741 -12.54 -15.42 21.35
N VAL A 742 -13.64 -16.11 21.62
CA VAL A 742 -14.23 -16.18 22.97
C VAL A 742 -13.91 -17.51 23.63
N ILE A 743 -13.79 -17.48 24.94
CA ILE A 743 -13.69 -18.67 25.78
C ILE A 743 -15.13 -19.19 26.01
N VAL A 744 -15.34 -20.45 25.73
CA VAL A 744 -16.62 -21.12 25.92
C VAL A 744 -16.49 -22.19 27.01
N PRO A 745 -17.60 -22.56 27.71
CA PRO A 745 -17.59 -23.63 28.70
C PRO A 745 -17.06 -24.94 28.13
N ALA A 746 -16.32 -25.68 28.94
CA ALA A 746 -15.82 -27.00 28.56
C ALA A 746 -16.97 -27.91 28.13
N GLY A 747 -16.79 -28.59 27.00
CA GLY A 747 -17.81 -29.49 26.43
C GLY A 747 -18.88 -28.80 25.58
N SER A 748 -18.94 -27.49 25.51
CA SER A 748 -19.88 -26.76 24.63
C SER A 748 -19.43 -26.67 23.18
N ASN A 749 -18.15 -26.92 22.92
CA ASN A 749 -17.55 -26.96 21.59
C ASN A 749 -16.35 -27.92 21.59
N PHE A 750 -15.82 -28.26 20.42
CA PHE A 750 -14.61 -29.09 20.30
C PHE A 750 -13.34 -28.45 20.87
N ARG A 751 -13.38 -27.13 21.04
CA ARG A 751 -12.30 -26.35 21.72
C ARG A 751 -12.93 -25.37 22.69
N ASN A 752 -12.17 -24.98 23.68
CA ASN A 752 -12.59 -23.97 24.66
C ASN A 752 -12.44 -22.52 24.14
N GLN A 753 -11.90 -22.33 22.93
CA GLN A 753 -11.80 -21.04 22.25
C GLN A 753 -12.48 -21.16 20.89
N VAL A 754 -13.45 -20.29 20.63
CA VAL A 754 -14.30 -20.32 19.44
C VAL A 754 -14.37 -18.92 18.83
N PRO A 755 -14.12 -18.77 17.51
CA PRO A 755 -14.39 -17.53 16.81
C PRO A 755 -15.87 -17.16 16.90
N SER A 756 -16.19 -15.94 17.31
CA SER A 756 -17.57 -15.48 17.47
C SER A 756 -17.68 -14.00 17.12
N ASN A 757 -18.87 -13.59 16.71
CA ASN A 757 -19.18 -12.18 16.52
C ASN A 757 -19.65 -11.60 17.86
N ILE A 758 -18.74 -10.88 18.53
CA ILE A 758 -19.02 -10.29 19.83
C ILE A 758 -18.19 -9.02 20.02
N GLY A 759 -18.84 -8.00 20.54
CA GLY A 759 -18.21 -6.72 20.83
C GLY A 759 -18.49 -5.65 19.79
N SER A 760 -18.09 -4.44 20.15
CA SER A 760 -18.24 -3.26 19.32
C SER A 760 -17.15 -2.23 19.61
N LEU A 761 -16.87 -1.40 18.60
CA LEU A 761 -15.95 -0.26 18.72
C LEU A 761 -16.47 0.96 17.95
N GLU A 762 -15.99 2.11 18.34
CA GLU A 762 -16.37 3.38 17.75
C GLU A 762 -15.15 4.20 17.36
N ASN A 763 -15.30 4.95 16.26
CA ASN A 763 -14.34 5.96 15.82
C ASN A 763 -15.07 7.28 15.57
N THR A 764 -14.59 8.34 16.20
CA THR A 764 -15.09 9.71 15.98
C THR A 764 -13.93 10.61 15.60
N GLY A 765 -14.10 11.46 14.59
CA GLY A 765 -12.99 12.32 14.19
C GLY A 765 -13.38 13.52 13.37
N ILE A 766 -12.37 14.38 13.18
CA ILE A 766 -12.44 15.58 12.34
C ILE A 766 -11.25 15.57 11.39
N GLU A 767 -11.54 15.85 10.13
CA GLU A 767 -10.55 15.99 9.07
C GLU A 767 -10.63 17.41 8.50
N VAL A 768 -9.49 18.07 8.32
CA VAL A 768 -9.39 19.41 7.72
C VAL A 768 -8.36 19.34 6.60
N ALA A 769 -8.76 19.75 5.42
CA ALA A 769 -7.85 19.95 4.30
C ALA A 769 -7.94 21.41 3.84
N LEU A 770 -6.79 22.07 3.72
CA LEU A 770 -6.68 23.46 3.28
C LEU A 770 -5.72 23.52 2.10
N ARG A 771 -6.08 24.30 1.11
CA ARG A 771 -5.22 24.66 -0.02
C ARG A 771 -5.17 26.17 -0.15
N TRP A 772 -3.96 26.73 -0.10
CA TRP A 772 -3.73 28.14 -0.25
C TRP A 772 -2.75 28.41 -1.41
N ARG A 773 -3.24 29.09 -2.45
CA ARG A 773 -2.40 29.67 -3.49
C ARG A 773 -1.81 30.97 -2.96
N ALA A 774 -0.71 30.85 -2.22
CA ALA A 774 -0.10 31.95 -1.50
C ALA A 774 0.44 33.02 -2.46
N ILE A 775 1.11 32.59 -3.52
CA ILE A 775 1.65 33.44 -4.58
C ILE A 775 1.19 32.88 -5.93
N GLU A 776 0.55 33.71 -6.71
CA GLU A 776 0.14 33.40 -8.07
C GLU A 776 0.38 34.68 -8.91
N THR A 777 1.57 34.72 -9.52
CA THR A 777 2.02 35.81 -10.37
C THR A 777 2.55 35.26 -11.68
N LYS A 778 2.84 36.11 -12.65
CA LYS A 778 3.43 35.72 -13.93
C LYS A 778 4.70 34.85 -13.78
N ASN A 779 5.52 35.09 -12.74
CA ASN A 779 6.85 34.51 -12.59
C ASN A 779 6.94 33.56 -11.37
N TRP A 780 5.96 33.61 -10.46
CA TRP A 780 6.00 32.84 -9.21
C TRP A 780 4.64 32.20 -8.97
N TYR A 781 4.69 30.90 -8.71
CA TYR A 781 3.54 30.11 -8.28
C TYR A 781 3.91 29.34 -7.02
N TRP A 782 3.18 29.59 -5.92
CA TRP A 782 3.40 28.89 -4.67
C TRP A 782 2.07 28.49 -4.05
N THR A 783 1.88 27.17 -3.91
CA THR A 783 0.70 26.58 -3.25
C THR A 783 1.15 25.91 -1.95
N ILE A 784 0.39 26.11 -0.91
CA ILE A 784 0.55 25.47 0.39
C ILE A 784 -0.68 24.61 0.62
N ASP A 785 -0.46 23.31 0.75
CA ASP A 785 -1.48 22.34 1.15
C ASP A 785 -1.24 21.93 2.59
N TYR A 786 -2.29 21.98 3.41
CA TYR A 786 -2.24 21.59 4.82
C TYR A 786 -3.35 20.59 5.13
N ASN A 787 -3.00 19.49 5.79
CA ASN A 787 -3.91 18.45 6.21
C ASN A 787 -3.81 18.24 7.72
N PHE A 788 -4.97 18.16 8.37
CA PHE A 788 -5.07 17.83 9.79
C PHE A 788 -6.12 16.74 9.96
N THR A 789 -5.82 15.75 10.82
CA THR A 789 -6.76 14.69 11.17
C THR A 789 -6.69 14.42 12.67
N TYR A 790 -7.84 14.40 13.29
CA TYR A 790 -8.04 13.91 14.64
C TYR A 790 -8.97 12.70 14.59
N ASN A 791 -8.59 11.60 15.24
CA ASN A 791 -9.42 10.41 15.39
C ASN A 791 -9.36 9.89 16.83
N LYS A 792 -10.52 9.69 17.43
CA LYS A 792 -10.68 8.98 18.72
C LYS A 792 -11.25 7.60 18.42
N ASN A 793 -10.55 6.56 18.83
CA ASN A 793 -11.00 5.17 18.80
C ASN A 793 -11.36 4.73 20.22
N GLU A 794 -12.45 3.98 20.38
CA GLU A 794 -12.89 3.46 21.68
C GLU A 794 -13.59 2.09 21.50
N ILE A 795 -13.21 1.13 22.29
CA ILE A 795 -13.88 -0.16 22.38
C ILE A 795 -15.08 0.00 23.32
N THR A 796 -16.28 -0.27 22.83
CA THR A 796 -17.52 -0.07 23.61
C THR A 796 -18.08 -1.36 24.21
N ASP A 797 -17.71 -2.50 23.65
CA ASP A 797 -18.08 -3.82 24.17
C ASP A 797 -17.06 -4.88 23.71
N LEU A 798 -16.83 -5.91 24.55
CA LEU A 798 -15.99 -7.09 24.23
C LEU A 798 -16.66 -8.42 24.58
N THR A 799 -17.72 -8.42 25.39
CA THR A 799 -18.33 -9.64 25.96
C THR A 799 -19.83 -9.72 25.79
N GLY A 800 -20.43 -8.82 24.98
CA GLY A 800 -21.88 -8.68 24.90
C GLY A 800 -22.49 -8.14 26.20
N GLY A 801 -21.77 -7.23 26.89
CA GLY A 801 -22.19 -6.61 28.14
C GLY A 801 -22.09 -7.49 29.39
N LYS A 802 -21.51 -8.70 29.30
CA LYS A 802 -21.44 -9.67 30.38
C LYS A 802 -20.37 -9.36 31.44
N ASP A 803 -19.25 -8.79 31.02
CA ASP A 803 -18.14 -8.40 31.88
C ASP A 803 -17.46 -7.11 31.41
N PRO A 804 -17.74 -5.97 32.05
CA PRO A 804 -17.14 -4.70 31.69
C PRO A 804 -15.64 -4.59 32.01
N ASN A 805 -15.11 -5.46 32.88
CA ASN A 805 -13.71 -5.47 33.29
C ASN A 805 -12.87 -6.45 32.42
N PHE A 806 -13.51 -7.14 31.52
CA PHE A 806 -12.82 -8.07 30.62
C PHE A 806 -11.85 -7.31 29.71
N PHE A 807 -10.64 -7.85 29.58
CA PHE A 807 -9.67 -7.35 28.63
C PHE A 807 -8.94 -8.49 27.90
N VAL A 808 -8.43 -8.20 26.73
CA VAL A 808 -7.60 -9.13 25.95
C VAL A 808 -6.19 -8.57 25.89
N ALA A 809 -5.23 -9.25 26.53
CA ALA A 809 -3.82 -8.86 26.50
C ALA A 809 -3.26 -8.99 25.08
N THR A 810 -2.51 -7.97 24.63
CA THR A 810 -1.90 -7.88 23.29
C THR A 810 -0.57 -7.16 23.36
N GLY A 811 0.13 -6.98 22.23
CA GLY A 811 1.41 -6.26 22.22
C GLY A 811 2.50 -7.00 23.00
N GLY A 812 2.73 -8.27 22.69
CA GLY A 812 3.79 -9.08 23.30
C GLY A 812 5.16 -8.44 23.16
N ILE A 813 5.95 -8.47 24.23
CA ILE A 813 7.34 -7.98 24.26
C ILE A 813 8.31 -9.13 24.54
N SER A 814 9.55 -9.00 24.12
CA SER A 814 10.59 -10.05 24.28
C SER A 814 11.15 -10.16 25.72
N ALA A 815 10.62 -9.41 26.66
CA ALA A 815 11.06 -9.47 28.06
C ALA A 815 10.71 -10.78 28.79
N GLY A 816 9.86 -11.63 28.17
CA GLY A 816 9.49 -12.95 28.69
C GLY A 816 8.33 -13.57 27.92
N THR A 817 8.17 -14.88 28.04
CA THR A 817 7.05 -15.59 27.43
C THR A 817 5.71 -15.14 28.03
N GLY A 818 4.77 -14.71 27.18
CA GLY A 818 3.46 -14.26 27.60
C GLY A 818 3.41 -12.86 28.19
N VAL A 819 4.54 -12.12 28.21
CA VAL A 819 4.54 -10.73 28.69
C VAL A 819 3.96 -9.81 27.62
N ASN A 820 2.89 -9.14 27.96
CA ASN A 820 2.19 -8.18 27.09
C ASN A 820 2.22 -6.77 27.72
N ALA A 821 2.45 -5.76 26.88
CA ALA A 821 2.48 -4.36 27.29
C ALA A 821 1.21 -3.59 26.88
N GLN A 822 0.29 -4.22 26.16
CA GLN A 822 -0.94 -3.61 25.68
C GLN A 822 -2.15 -4.50 25.97
N ALA A 823 -3.33 -3.92 25.91
CA ALA A 823 -4.60 -4.65 25.99
C ALA A 823 -5.72 -3.98 25.19
N HIS A 824 -6.68 -4.79 24.78
CA HIS A 824 -8.00 -4.34 24.35
C HIS A 824 -8.93 -4.37 25.55
N ALA A 825 -9.52 -3.24 25.92
CA ALA A 825 -10.44 -3.13 27.04
C ALA A 825 -11.57 -2.14 26.74
N VAL A 826 -12.73 -2.36 27.33
CA VAL A 826 -13.90 -1.47 27.21
C VAL A 826 -13.57 -0.08 27.76
N GLY A 827 -14.00 0.97 27.06
CA GLY A 827 -13.73 2.36 27.42
C GLY A 827 -12.33 2.86 27.03
N HIS A 828 -11.52 2.03 26.36
CA HIS A 828 -10.17 2.36 25.93
C HIS A 828 -10.00 2.21 24.41
N PRO A 829 -9.06 2.95 23.81
CA PRO A 829 -8.65 2.67 22.43
C PRO A 829 -8.09 1.25 22.28
N ALA A 830 -8.25 0.70 21.09
CA ALA A 830 -7.62 -0.58 20.75
C ALA A 830 -6.09 -0.52 20.96
N SER A 831 -5.52 -1.59 21.53
CA SER A 831 -4.09 -1.71 21.86
C SER A 831 -3.56 -0.63 22.82
N SER A 832 -4.37 -0.24 23.80
CA SER A 832 -3.94 0.68 24.87
C SER A 832 -2.82 0.06 25.71
N PHE A 833 -1.85 0.89 26.12
CA PHE A 833 -0.80 0.41 27.02
C PHE A 833 -1.34 0.01 28.38
N TYR A 834 -1.09 -1.22 28.76
CA TYR A 834 -1.46 -1.80 30.07
C TYR A 834 -0.19 -2.27 30.76
N VAL A 835 0.34 -1.40 31.65
CA VAL A 835 1.71 -1.46 32.16
C VAL A 835 1.77 -1.17 33.65
N TYR A 836 2.88 -1.51 34.30
CA TYR A 836 3.18 -1.09 35.66
C TYR A 836 3.57 0.39 35.69
N GLN A 837 3.28 1.06 36.84
CA GLN A 837 3.70 2.43 37.06
C GLN A 837 5.12 2.45 37.63
N GLN A 838 6.05 3.11 36.91
CA GLN A 838 7.44 3.27 37.33
C GLN A 838 7.57 4.19 38.53
N ILE A 839 8.47 3.84 39.47
CA ILE A 839 8.90 4.71 40.58
C ILE A 839 10.16 5.47 40.15
N TYR A 840 10.22 6.75 40.50
CA TYR A 840 11.34 7.63 40.22
C TYR A 840 11.97 8.14 41.53
N ASP A 841 13.28 8.38 41.49
CA ASP A 841 14.01 9.02 42.59
C ASP A 841 13.72 10.54 42.70
N LYS A 842 14.31 11.20 43.65
CA LYS A 842 14.13 12.65 43.88
C LYS A 842 14.62 13.51 42.74
N ASN A 843 15.47 12.98 41.85
CA ASN A 843 16.03 13.67 40.70
C ASN A 843 15.24 13.36 39.41
N GLY A 844 14.15 12.59 39.50
CA GLY A 844 13.37 12.18 38.34
C GLY A 844 13.98 11.02 37.55
N LYS A 845 14.98 10.33 38.09
CA LYS A 845 15.56 9.14 37.48
C LYS A 845 14.76 7.90 37.87
N ALA A 846 14.41 7.07 36.90
CA ALA A 846 13.72 5.79 37.15
C ALA A 846 14.55 4.88 38.06
N ILE A 847 13.95 4.30 39.08
CA ILE A 847 14.58 3.28 39.93
C ILE A 847 14.32 1.94 39.26
N GLU A 848 15.39 1.29 38.83
CA GLU A 848 15.32 0.05 38.08
C GLU A 848 14.59 -1.05 38.88
N GLY A 849 13.66 -1.74 38.25
CA GLY A 849 12.85 -2.81 38.84
C GLY A 849 11.80 -2.37 39.85
N ALA A 850 11.74 -1.09 40.25
CA ALA A 850 10.79 -0.60 41.20
C ALA A 850 9.52 -0.07 40.51
N VAL A 851 8.39 -0.64 40.90
CA VAL A 851 7.06 -0.25 40.38
C VAL A 851 6.09 -0.03 41.54
N VAL A 852 5.06 0.73 41.28
CA VAL A 852 4.06 1.09 42.33
C VAL A 852 3.12 -0.09 42.57
N ASP A 853 2.98 -0.49 43.83
CA ASP A 853 1.89 -1.34 44.29
C ASP A 853 0.62 -0.47 44.30
N ARG A 854 -0.23 -0.67 43.30
CA ARG A 854 -1.41 0.18 43.08
C ARG A 854 -2.62 -0.27 43.87
N ASN A 855 -2.71 -1.56 44.19
CA ASN A 855 -3.82 -2.12 44.97
C ASN A 855 -3.50 -2.11 46.46
N GLY A 856 -2.24 -1.86 46.89
CA GLY A 856 -1.81 -1.74 48.25
C GLY A 856 -1.75 -3.08 49.02
N ASP A 857 -1.63 -4.20 48.32
CA ASP A 857 -1.61 -5.54 48.94
C ASP A 857 -0.21 -6.01 49.37
N GLY A 858 0.82 -5.20 49.13
CA GLY A 858 2.20 -5.48 49.45
C GLY A 858 2.89 -6.44 48.47
N LYS A 859 2.29 -6.72 47.33
CA LYS A 859 2.83 -7.59 46.28
C LYS A 859 2.68 -6.94 44.91
N ILE A 860 3.66 -7.06 44.05
CA ILE A 860 3.58 -6.64 42.68
C ILE A 860 3.05 -7.78 41.80
N THR A 861 1.86 -7.61 41.29
CA THR A 861 1.15 -8.60 40.46
C THR A 861 0.52 -7.95 39.22
N GLU A 862 -0.13 -8.72 38.35
CA GLU A 862 -0.88 -8.20 37.22
C GLU A 862 -1.98 -7.20 37.63
N ALA A 863 -2.47 -7.24 38.89
CA ALA A 863 -3.46 -6.33 39.42
C ALA A 863 -2.93 -4.90 39.61
N ASP A 864 -1.59 -4.71 39.64
CA ASP A 864 -0.95 -3.40 39.74
C ASP A 864 -0.73 -2.70 38.41
N LYS A 865 -1.00 -3.39 37.30
CA LYS A 865 -1.01 -2.76 36.01
C LYS A 865 -2.17 -1.79 35.84
N TYR A 866 -1.99 -0.79 35.03
CA TYR A 866 -3.01 0.19 34.71
C TYR A 866 -2.96 0.60 33.24
N PHE A 867 -4.07 1.12 32.74
CA PHE A 867 -4.10 1.71 31.41
C PHE A 867 -3.40 3.06 31.45
N TYR A 868 -2.22 3.12 30.85
CA TYR A 868 -1.48 4.37 30.72
C TYR A 868 -2.18 5.29 29.73
N LYS A 869 -2.10 6.61 29.95
CA LYS A 869 -2.65 7.60 29.03
C LYS A 869 -2.17 7.31 27.63
N THR A 870 -3.10 7.25 26.71
CA THR A 870 -2.91 6.81 25.34
C THR A 870 -1.70 7.48 24.69
N LEU A 871 -0.69 6.70 24.36
CA LEU A 871 0.46 7.15 23.55
C LEU A 871 0.18 7.01 22.04
N ILE A 872 -1.00 6.50 21.66
CA ILE A 872 -1.41 6.53 20.25
C ILE A 872 -1.73 7.99 19.92
N PRO A 873 -0.98 8.62 19.01
CA PRO A 873 -1.29 9.98 18.62
C PRO A 873 -2.70 10.02 18.06
N GLN A 874 -3.57 10.74 18.73
CA GLN A 874 -4.92 11.05 18.23
C GLN A 874 -4.85 12.18 17.18
N TYR A 875 -3.69 12.85 17.11
CA TYR A 875 -3.43 13.97 16.20
C TYR A 875 -2.35 13.60 15.18
N PHE A 876 -2.64 13.83 13.93
CA PHE A 876 -1.68 13.72 12.84
C PHE A 876 -1.54 15.09 12.17
N PHE A 877 -0.37 15.71 12.34
CA PHE A 877 0.03 16.91 11.62
C PHE A 877 0.91 16.50 10.44
N LEU A 878 0.54 16.91 9.25
CA LEU A 878 1.28 16.63 8.02
C LEU A 878 1.48 17.90 7.21
#